data_22dfd2c1b93db578fa35832650d6356a
#
_entry.id   22dfd2c1b93db578fa35832650d6356a
#
_cell.length_a   1.000
_cell.length_b   1.000
_cell.length_c   1.000
_cell.angle_alpha   90.00
_cell.angle_beta   90.00
_cell.angle_gamma   90.00
#
_symmetry.space_group_name_H-M   'P 1'
#
loop_
_entity.id
_entity.type
_entity.pdbx_description
1 polymer ?
#
loop_
_entity_poly.entity_id
_entity_poly.type
_entity_poly.pdbx_seq_one_letter_code
_entity_poly.pdbx_strand_id
1 'polypeptide(L)'
;MSPAPRTHRRTVRGTTLAVLGATVAAVLSACAGTSQAAPEPRVPVPASTDGLTRSDVDTWLDGMLPDALAEGRIAGATVAVVADGEVLTTRGFGEADVGSGTPVDPDRTLFRAGSVSKVLTATAVMQLVEEGRVDLDTDVRDYLDEDPSYPQPVTLRHVLSHTPGFEERVGGAILAPGEPAPPLRDLVLQDPPAQVYAPGTTPSYSNYGYLLAGYVVEQVTGTPFDEYVAQHVLAPAGMASSTFSQPVPDDLAGDVSLGYRESDGPEVTFETVADAPAGALTTSATDMGRFLLAQLGRPTTGEPLLEDATRARMQQPALDGSTLGALAGAPRMGLGWFDESRNGHRVVGHGGDTIYFHSHLQLWPDDGAGIFVSFNSVGAEHAAYDLRTRVLDEFADRYFPGDAPRTDVVDDRTRAQHAAAFAGTYETTRGFRSTFLNLSTLVQPTRVSVLDDTRVVVASAGLPPTVYEEDTPWVFRQVDGPQVLAVETDDDGNATRYAHDSAFTEVRVGPARAALVPVLLGVVALLVLGLLGAAVAAVVRAVRRRRAGTAAEPRTLAERLPRVLTLAAGVTTLVAVGMWVKILLDLSSVVLPSEAFVRTAQVLTGLGALGALAAAWLVVVEARGGRWVRVAGAGVFLVALTAMSWVANQAMLVSPDITY
;
A
#
# COMPACT_ATOMS: atom_id res chain seq x y z
N MET A 1 39.50 53.28 10.98
CA MET A 1 39.96 52.06 11.66
C MET A 1 38.70 51.31 12.13
N SER A 2 38.24 50.38 11.32
CA SER A 2 37.15 49.47 11.68
C SER A 2 37.69 48.08 11.94
N PRO A 3 37.23 47.34 12.94
CA PRO A 3 37.71 45.99 13.20
C PRO A 3 36.98 44.97 12.35
N ALA A 4 37.73 43.94 11.89
CA ALA A 4 37.28 42.81 11.08
C ALA A 4 36.39 41.84 11.88
N PRO A 5 35.50 41.09 11.25
CA PRO A 5 34.64 40.12 11.92
C PRO A 5 35.40 38.80 12.21
N ARG A 6 35.26 38.33 13.45
CA ARG A 6 35.76 37.05 13.92
C ARG A 6 34.85 35.92 13.36
N THR A 7 35.49 35.01 12.62
CA THR A 7 34.89 33.75 12.16
C THR A 7 34.57 32.82 13.32
N HIS A 8 33.28 32.51 13.51
CA HIS A 8 32.83 31.42 14.37
C HIS A 8 32.99 30.07 13.65
N ARG A 9 34.09 29.38 13.94
CA ARG A 9 34.15 27.92 13.76
C ARG A 9 33.65 27.28 15.06
N ARG A 10 32.41 26.83 15.09
CA ARG A 10 31.95 25.86 16.10
C ARG A 10 30.79 25.02 15.59
N THR A 11 30.96 23.71 15.80
CA THR A 11 30.00 22.64 16.04
C THR A 11 29.27 22.02 14.85
N VAL A 12 29.97 21.17 14.10
CA VAL A 12 29.37 20.12 13.26
C VAL A 12 29.59 18.71 13.87
N ARG A 13 30.24 18.58 15.03
CA ARG A 13 30.62 17.27 15.62
C ARG A 13 29.61 16.68 16.62
N GLY A 14 28.51 17.38 16.94
CA GLY A 14 27.52 16.91 17.92
C GLY A 14 26.25 16.32 17.31
N THR A 15 25.90 16.72 16.12
CA THR A 15 24.62 16.35 15.48
C THR A 15 24.59 14.93 14.92
N THR A 16 25.69 14.44 14.38
CA THR A 16 25.71 13.10 13.74
C THR A 16 25.57 11.93 14.75
N LEU A 17 26.10 12.07 15.96
CA LEU A 17 25.94 11.04 17.01
C LEU A 17 24.54 11.06 17.66
N ALA A 18 23.91 12.22 17.73
CA ALA A 18 22.56 12.36 18.26
C ALA A 18 21.50 11.80 17.30
N VAL A 19 21.68 11.97 15.99
CA VAL A 19 20.80 11.40 14.96
C VAL A 19 20.90 9.87 14.95
N LEU A 20 22.11 9.29 14.99
CA LEU A 20 22.25 7.81 15.07
C LEU A 20 21.64 7.23 16.34
N GLY A 21 21.76 7.91 17.48
CA GLY A 21 21.15 7.48 18.74
C GLY A 21 19.62 7.56 18.73
N ALA A 22 19.06 8.59 18.10
CA ALA A 22 17.60 8.75 17.97
C ALA A 22 17.00 7.73 17.00
N THR A 23 17.68 7.43 15.89
CA THR A 23 17.22 6.44 14.91
C THR A 23 17.25 5.02 15.48
N VAL A 24 18.29 4.65 16.22
CA VAL A 24 18.37 3.37 16.94
C VAL A 24 17.30 3.27 18.01
N ALA A 25 17.01 4.35 18.74
CA ALA A 25 15.95 4.39 19.75
C ALA A 25 14.54 4.27 19.11
N ALA A 26 14.30 4.91 17.97
CA ALA A 26 13.03 4.82 17.23
C ALA A 26 12.79 3.39 16.69
N VAL A 27 13.81 2.75 16.11
CA VAL A 27 13.73 1.36 15.65
C VAL A 27 13.57 0.38 16.82
N LEU A 28 14.24 0.62 17.97
CA LEU A 28 14.07 -0.20 19.17
C LEU A 28 12.68 -0.02 19.82
N SER A 29 12.09 1.17 19.74
CA SER A 29 10.72 1.42 20.22
C SER A 29 9.67 0.74 19.33
N ALA A 30 9.89 0.66 18.02
CA ALA A 30 9.04 -0.10 17.10
C ALA A 30 9.10 -1.63 17.34
N CYS A 31 10.22 -2.13 17.92
CA CYS A 31 10.39 -3.55 18.27
C CYS A 31 9.89 -3.90 19.68
N ALA A 32 9.67 -2.90 20.56
CA ALA A 32 9.10 -3.11 21.88
C ALA A 32 7.58 -3.20 21.74
N GLY A 33 7.05 -4.42 21.65
CA GLY A 33 5.62 -4.68 21.62
C GLY A 33 4.95 -4.02 22.84
N THR A 34 4.36 -2.85 22.63
CA THR A 34 3.38 -2.32 23.56
C THR A 34 2.18 -3.28 23.51
N SER A 35 1.79 -3.80 24.65
CA SER A 35 0.48 -4.44 24.81
C SER A 35 -0.55 -3.37 24.41
N GLN A 36 -1.06 -3.46 23.18
CA GLN A 36 -2.13 -2.57 22.72
C GLN A 36 -3.38 -2.94 23.52
N ALA A 37 -4.00 -1.96 24.15
CA ALA A 37 -5.31 -2.14 24.74
C ALA A 37 -6.29 -2.59 23.64
N ALA A 38 -7.25 -3.45 24.01
CA ALA A 38 -8.31 -3.81 23.08
C ALA A 38 -9.02 -2.52 22.62
N PRO A 39 -9.40 -2.42 21.35
CA PRO A 39 -10.14 -1.27 20.85
C PRO A 39 -11.45 -1.10 21.62
N GLU A 40 -11.91 0.14 21.77
CA GLU A 40 -13.24 0.38 22.34
C GLU A 40 -14.31 -0.24 21.41
N PRO A 41 -15.35 -0.89 21.97
CA PRO A 41 -16.43 -1.43 21.17
C PRO A 41 -17.09 -0.33 20.33
N ARG A 42 -17.34 -0.63 19.05
CA ARG A 42 -18.11 0.27 18.20
C ARG A 42 -19.54 0.36 18.73
N VAL A 43 -20.06 1.56 18.88
CA VAL A 43 -21.47 1.80 19.19
C VAL A 43 -22.23 1.98 17.88
N PRO A 44 -23.11 1.04 17.46
CA PRO A 44 -23.89 1.20 16.24
C PRO A 44 -24.76 2.45 16.30
N VAL A 45 -24.89 3.14 15.17
CA VAL A 45 -25.80 4.28 15.05
C VAL A 45 -27.24 3.75 15.00
N PRO A 46 -28.20 4.39 15.68
CA PRO A 46 -29.59 3.96 15.61
C PRO A 46 -30.14 3.98 14.18
N ALA A 47 -30.89 2.94 13.85
CA ALA A 47 -31.59 2.87 12.56
C ALA A 47 -32.54 4.07 12.39
N SER A 48 -32.67 4.56 11.13
CA SER A 48 -33.61 5.62 10.80
C SER A 48 -35.04 5.14 11.00
N THR A 49 -35.88 5.96 11.62
CA THR A 49 -37.32 5.71 11.72
C THR A 49 -38.09 6.08 10.44
N ASP A 50 -37.51 6.95 9.62
CA ASP A 50 -38.11 7.49 8.40
C ASP A 50 -37.67 6.74 7.14
N GLY A 51 -36.75 5.76 7.31
CA GLY A 51 -36.14 4.97 6.23
C GLY A 51 -35.21 5.80 5.35
N LEU A 52 -34.83 5.25 4.20
CA LEU A 52 -33.92 5.90 3.24
C LEU A 52 -34.72 6.92 2.41
N THR A 53 -34.90 8.12 2.97
CA THR A 53 -35.58 9.25 2.31
C THR A 53 -34.63 10.43 2.13
N ARG A 54 -34.87 11.28 1.12
CA ARG A 54 -34.07 12.50 0.89
C ARG A 54 -33.96 13.34 2.17
N SER A 55 -35.09 13.60 2.85
CA SER A 55 -35.13 14.47 4.01
C SER A 55 -34.30 13.93 5.18
N ASP A 56 -34.33 12.61 5.42
CA ASP A 56 -33.56 11.98 6.50
C ASP A 56 -32.07 11.96 6.17
N VAL A 57 -31.72 11.61 4.92
CA VAL A 57 -30.31 11.61 4.45
C VAL A 57 -29.72 13.02 4.53
N ASP A 58 -30.44 14.03 4.02
CA ASP A 58 -29.97 15.42 4.07
C ASP A 58 -29.78 15.90 5.51
N THR A 59 -30.74 15.58 6.41
CA THR A 59 -30.65 15.93 7.83
C THR A 59 -29.46 15.26 8.52
N TRP A 60 -29.22 13.99 8.23
CA TRP A 60 -28.08 13.24 8.76
C TRP A 60 -26.75 13.82 8.28
N LEU A 61 -26.60 14.04 6.97
CA LEU A 61 -25.37 14.60 6.39
C LEU A 61 -25.10 16.02 6.90
N ASP A 62 -26.13 16.87 6.97
CA ASP A 62 -26.02 18.25 7.48
C ASP A 62 -25.66 18.30 8.97
N GLY A 63 -26.11 17.31 9.74
CA GLY A 63 -25.77 17.19 11.16
C GLY A 63 -24.39 16.61 11.46
N MET A 64 -23.79 15.91 10.50
CA MET A 64 -22.53 15.19 10.73
C MET A 64 -21.33 15.80 9.99
N LEU A 65 -21.45 16.05 8.69
CA LEU A 65 -20.29 16.39 7.85
C LEU A 65 -19.66 17.75 8.18
N PRO A 66 -20.41 18.86 8.42
CA PRO A 66 -19.77 20.16 8.68
C PRO A 66 -18.81 20.14 9.89
N ASP A 67 -19.25 19.55 11.01
CA ASP A 67 -18.44 19.48 12.22
C ASP A 67 -17.26 18.50 12.03
N ALA A 68 -17.49 17.35 11.38
CA ALA A 68 -16.44 16.37 11.14
C ALA A 68 -15.36 16.87 10.17
N LEU A 69 -15.71 17.65 9.14
CA LEU A 69 -14.76 18.30 8.25
C LEU A 69 -13.89 19.33 9.02
N ALA A 70 -14.52 20.13 9.87
CA ALA A 70 -13.81 21.12 10.68
C ALA A 70 -12.85 20.47 11.69
N GLU A 71 -13.32 19.45 12.43
CA GLU A 71 -12.50 18.68 13.37
C GLU A 71 -11.34 17.97 12.68
N GLY A 72 -11.61 17.33 11.53
CA GLY A 72 -10.63 16.62 10.72
C GLY A 72 -9.72 17.53 9.90
N ARG A 73 -9.95 18.85 9.87
CA ARG A 73 -9.23 19.82 9.03
C ARG A 73 -9.25 19.40 7.54
N ILE A 74 -10.44 18.99 7.07
CA ILE A 74 -10.72 18.59 5.70
C ILE A 74 -11.40 19.76 4.99
N ALA A 75 -10.90 20.17 3.83
CA ALA A 75 -11.37 21.38 3.14
C ALA A 75 -12.78 21.22 2.57
N GLY A 76 -13.06 20.09 1.91
CA GLY A 76 -14.36 19.87 1.30
C GLY A 76 -14.69 18.40 1.08
N ALA A 77 -15.98 18.14 0.90
CA ALA A 77 -16.54 16.83 0.60
C ALA A 77 -17.68 16.92 -0.39
N THR A 78 -17.89 15.84 -1.14
CA THR A 78 -19.06 15.68 -2.00
C THR A 78 -19.66 14.29 -1.80
N VAL A 79 -21.01 14.21 -1.81
CA VAL A 79 -21.77 12.98 -1.55
C VAL A 79 -22.89 12.84 -2.56
N ALA A 80 -23.12 11.61 -3.04
CA ALA A 80 -24.33 11.24 -3.80
C ALA A 80 -24.97 10.01 -3.16
N VAL A 81 -26.28 10.01 -3.03
CA VAL A 81 -27.08 8.86 -2.58
C VAL A 81 -28.14 8.55 -3.61
N VAL A 82 -28.28 7.28 -3.95
CA VAL A 82 -29.31 6.77 -4.87
C VAL A 82 -30.19 5.74 -4.17
N ALA A 83 -31.47 5.76 -4.47
CA ALA A 83 -32.43 4.77 -4.00
C ALA A 83 -33.67 4.75 -4.93
N ASP A 84 -34.39 3.65 -4.95
CA ASP A 84 -35.67 3.52 -5.68
C ASP A 84 -35.61 3.90 -7.17
N GLY A 85 -34.44 3.77 -7.77
CA GLY A 85 -34.19 4.06 -9.20
C GLY A 85 -33.99 5.54 -9.53
N GLU A 86 -33.75 6.40 -8.54
CA GLU A 86 -33.46 7.81 -8.73
C GLU A 86 -32.25 8.29 -7.88
N VAL A 87 -31.63 9.40 -8.28
CA VAL A 87 -30.67 10.11 -7.45
C VAL A 87 -31.45 10.78 -6.31
N LEU A 88 -31.36 10.18 -5.13
CA LEU A 88 -32.10 10.64 -3.96
C LEU A 88 -31.61 12.03 -3.51
N THR A 89 -30.30 12.21 -3.39
CA THR A 89 -29.68 13.50 -3.05
C THR A 89 -28.23 13.56 -3.54
N THR A 90 -27.79 14.79 -3.84
CA THR A 90 -26.37 15.13 -4.04
C THR A 90 -26.03 16.33 -3.18
N ARG A 91 -24.90 16.29 -2.46
CA ARG A 91 -24.51 17.32 -1.51
C ARG A 91 -23.04 17.68 -1.65
N GLY A 92 -22.76 18.97 -1.53
CA GLY A 92 -21.41 19.51 -1.38
C GLY A 92 -21.24 20.15 0.01
N PHE A 93 -20.09 19.97 0.63
CA PHE A 93 -19.75 20.51 1.94
C PHE A 93 -18.36 21.13 1.91
N GLY A 94 -18.14 22.25 2.63
CA GLY A 94 -16.87 22.94 2.67
C GLY A 94 -16.51 23.59 1.33
N GLU A 95 -15.22 23.64 1.02
CA GLU A 95 -14.66 24.44 -0.07
C GLU A 95 -13.88 23.56 -1.07
N ALA A 96 -14.11 23.81 -2.35
CA ALA A 96 -13.33 23.27 -3.47
C ALA A 96 -12.00 24.01 -3.63
N ASP A 97 -12.00 25.31 -3.29
CA ASP A 97 -10.84 26.20 -3.25
C ASP A 97 -10.94 27.08 -2.02
N VAL A 98 -10.14 26.78 -1.00
CA VAL A 98 -10.07 27.53 0.26
C VAL A 98 -9.54 28.94 0.04
N GLY A 99 -8.58 29.12 -0.89
CA GLY A 99 -7.95 30.41 -1.16
C GLY A 99 -8.92 31.45 -1.71
N SER A 100 -9.86 31.04 -2.56
CA SER A 100 -10.92 31.88 -3.11
C SER A 100 -12.23 31.83 -2.33
N GLY A 101 -12.40 30.86 -1.41
CA GLY A 101 -13.65 30.59 -0.71
C GLY A 101 -14.73 30.00 -1.63
N THR A 102 -14.31 29.25 -2.67
CA THR A 102 -15.24 28.61 -3.61
C THR A 102 -15.86 27.38 -2.96
N PRO A 103 -17.19 27.33 -2.75
CA PRO A 103 -17.81 26.18 -2.13
C PRO A 103 -17.80 24.94 -3.05
N VAL A 104 -17.92 23.75 -2.47
CA VAL A 104 -18.14 22.52 -3.23
C VAL A 104 -19.56 22.52 -3.80
N ASP A 105 -19.67 22.51 -5.13
CA ASP A 105 -20.92 22.33 -5.87
C ASP A 105 -21.02 20.85 -6.31
N PRO A 106 -22.00 20.06 -5.83
CA PRO A 106 -22.09 18.63 -6.12
C PRO A 106 -22.36 18.32 -7.60
N ASP A 107 -22.88 19.29 -8.36
CA ASP A 107 -23.18 19.12 -9.79
C ASP A 107 -21.96 19.41 -10.69
N ARG A 108 -21.05 20.24 -10.21
CA ARG A 108 -19.96 20.81 -11.03
C ARG A 108 -18.58 20.53 -10.50
N THR A 109 -18.37 20.63 -9.17
CA THR A 109 -17.03 20.46 -8.61
C THR A 109 -16.50 19.05 -8.85
N LEU A 110 -15.34 18.98 -9.49
CA LEU A 110 -14.71 17.74 -9.90
C LEU A 110 -13.66 17.30 -8.88
N PHE A 111 -13.83 16.08 -8.40
CA PHE A 111 -12.91 15.40 -7.50
C PHE A 111 -12.18 14.29 -8.24
N ARG A 112 -10.92 14.03 -7.89
CA ARG A 112 -10.18 12.86 -8.37
C ARG A 112 -10.70 11.62 -7.61
N ALA A 113 -11.35 10.70 -8.32
CA ALA A 113 -11.98 9.53 -7.68
C ALA A 113 -10.99 8.39 -7.36
N GLY A 114 -9.71 8.52 -7.78
CA GLY A 114 -8.70 7.49 -7.55
C GLY A 114 -9.13 6.13 -8.07
N SER A 115 -8.90 5.08 -7.29
CA SER A 115 -9.17 3.70 -7.70
C SER A 115 -10.64 3.34 -7.93
N VAL A 116 -11.59 4.22 -7.62
CA VAL A 116 -12.99 4.09 -8.10
C VAL A 116 -13.03 3.99 -9.64
N SER A 117 -12.05 4.57 -10.33
CA SER A 117 -11.81 4.42 -11.77
C SER A 117 -11.85 2.98 -12.25
N LYS A 118 -11.41 2.04 -11.42
CA LYS A 118 -11.32 0.62 -11.78
C LYS A 118 -12.69 -0.02 -12.06
N VAL A 119 -13.73 0.46 -11.42
CA VAL A 119 -15.08 -0.02 -11.68
C VAL A 119 -15.55 0.37 -13.08
N LEU A 120 -15.20 1.58 -13.53
CA LEU A 120 -15.53 2.05 -14.89
C LEU A 120 -14.69 1.32 -15.94
N THR A 121 -13.41 1.09 -15.65
CA THR A 121 -12.52 0.28 -16.51
C THR A 121 -13.04 -1.15 -16.64
N ALA A 122 -13.43 -1.77 -15.53
CA ALA A 122 -14.05 -3.10 -15.55
C ALA A 122 -15.37 -3.11 -16.33
N THR A 123 -16.18 -2.05 -16.24
CA THR A 123 -17.41 -1.90 -17.03
C THR A 123 -17.08 -1.87 -18.53
N ALA A 124 -16.06 -1.12 -18.96
CA ALA A 124 -15.60 -1.09 -20.34
C ALA A 124 -15.14 -2.47 -20.85
N VAL A 125 -14.38 -3.21 -20.03
CA VAL A 125 -13.98 -4.59 -20.37
C VAL A 125 -15.21 -5.49 -20.49
N MET A 126 -16.16 -5.38 -19.57
CA MET A 126 -17.36 -6.23 -19.57
C MET A 126 -18.31 -5.93 -20.74
N GLN A 127 -18.32 -4.71 -21.29
CA GLN A 127 -18.98 -4.41 -22.56
C GLN A 127 -18.36 -5.21 -23.71
N LEU A 128 -17.02 -5.25 -23.79
CA LEU A 128 -16.32 -6.05 -24.82
C LEU A 128 -16.53 -7.56 -24.63
N VAL A 129 -16.76 -8.02 -23.38
CA VAL A 129 -17.16 -9.41 -23.10
C VAL A 129 -18.56 -9.69 -23.65
N GLU A 130 -19.53 -8.79 -23.45
CA GLU A 130 -20.89 -8.92 -24.00
C GLU A 130 -20.88 -8.95 -25.54
N GLU A 131 -20.03 -8.13 -26.15
CA GLU A 131 -19.87 -8.08 -27.60
C GLU A 131 -19.13 -9.32 -28.15
N GLY A 132 -18.61 -10.20 -27.28
CA GLY A 132 -17.82 -11.37 -27.69
C GLY A 132 -16.45 -11.02 -28.30
N ARG A 133 -15.94 -9.82 -28.07
CA ARG A 133 -14.66 -9.32 -28.56
C ARG A 133 -13.50 -9.74 -27.67
N VAL A 134 -13.76 -9.96 -26.38
CA VAL A 134 -12.82 -10.53 -25.42
C VAL A 134 -13.51 -11.63 -24.59
N ASP A 135 -12.73 -12.58 -24.11
CA ASP A 135 -13.16 -13.62 -23.19
C ASP A 135 -12.38 -13.46 -21.87
N LEU A 136 -13.09 -13.60 -20.75
CA LEU A 136 -12.51 -13.39 -19.42
C LEU A 136 -11.41 -14.41 -19.07
N ASP A 137 -11.41 -15.58 -19.69
CA ASP A 137 -10.53 -16.70 -19.36
C ASP A 137 -9.43 -16.96 -20.41
N THR A 138 -9.41 -16.15 -21.49
CA THR A 138 -8.35 -16.14 -22.49
C THR A 138 -7.13 -15.37 -21.95
N ASP A 139 -5.93 -15.84 -22.32
CA ASP A 139 -4.67 -15.15 -21.98
C ASP A 139 -4.67 -13.73 -22.59
N VAL A 140 -4.39 -12.73 -21.76
CA VAL A 140 -4.38 -11.32 -22.21
C VAL A 140 -3.42 -11.07 -23.35
N ARG A 141 -2.35 -11.87 -23.49
CA ARG A 141 -1.38 -11.79 -24.59
C ARG A 141 -2.00 -12.00 -25.96
N ASP A 142 -3.11 -12.75 -26.04
CA ASP A 142 -3.81 -12.97 -27.30
C ASP A 142 -4.51 -11.70 -27.82
N TYR A 143 -4.66 -10.68 -26.98
CA TYR A 143 -5.26 -9.38 -27.32
C TYR A 143 -4.21 -8.27 -27.54
N LEU A 144 -2.93 -8.52 -27.28
CA LEU A 144 -1.87 -7.53 -27.35
C LEU A 144 -1.04 -7.67 -28.63
N ASP A 145 -0.51 -6.55 -29.12
CA ASP A 145 0.38 -6.51 -30.28
C ASP A 145 1.82 -6.98 -29.95
N GLU A 146 2.21 -6.96 -28.67
CA GLU A 146 3.51 -7.39 -28.17
C GLU A 146 3.36 -8.11 -26.82
N ASP A 147 4.14 -9.18 -26.61
CA ASP A 147 4.11 -10.00 -25.40
C ASP A 147 4.89 -9.31 -24.27
N PRO A 148 4.24 -8.95 -23.15
CA PRO A 148 4.91 -8.43 -21.96
C PRO A 148 5.75 -9.47 -21.20
N SER A 149 5.86 -10.68 -21.72
CA SER A 149 6.74 -11.77 -21.23
C SER A 149 6.43 -12.26 -19.81
N TYR A 150 5.15 -12.36 -19.44
CA TYR A 150 4.76 -12.96 -18.17
C TYR A 150 5.13 -14.45 -18.11
N PRO A 151 5.71 -14.93 -16.98
CA PRO A 151 6.06 -16.36 -16.82
C PRO A 151 4.88 -17.32 -16.94
N GLN A 152 3.67 -16.90 -16.51
CA GLN A 152 2.45 -17.70 -16.55
C GLN A 152 1.32 -16.92 -17.24
N PRO A 153 0.35 -17.61 -17.85
CA PRO A 153 -0.80 -16.98 -18.49
C PRO A 153 -1.61 -16.13 -17.50
N VAL A 154 -1.96 -14.91 -17.90
CA VAL A 154 -2.80 -13.99 -17.16
C VAL A 154 -4.09 -13.76 -17.94
N THR A 155 -5.23 -13.80 -17.30
CA THR A 155 -6.54 -13.59 -17.93
C THR A 155 -7.19 -12.30 -17.42
N LEU A 156 -8.17 -11.76 -18.14
CA LEU A 156 -8.93 -10.60 -17.68
C LEU A 156 -9.68 -10.89 -16.36
N ARG A 157 -10.12 -12.14 -16.14
CA ARG A 157 -10.68 -12.55 -14.84
C ARG A 157 -9.69 -12.35 -13.71
N HIS A 158 -8.44 -12.80 -13.89
CA HIS A 158 -7.38 -12.60 -12.89
C HIS A 158 -7.11 -11.12 -12.64
N VAL A 159 -7.06 -10.32 -13.70
CA VAL A 159 -6.81 -8.87 -13.61
C VAL A 159 -7.91 -8.17 -12.83
N LEU A 160 -9.18 -8.36 -13.23
CA LEU A 160 -10.33 -7.67 -12.65
C LEU A 160 -10.64 -8.14 -11.21
N SER A 161 -10.15 -9.30 -10.80
CA SER A 161 -10.27 -9.82 -9.43
C SER A 161 -9.00 -9.68 -8.59
N HIS A 162 -8.03 -8.91 -9.04
CA HIS A 162 -6.75 -8.71 -8.35
C HIS A 162 -6.01 -10.01 -7.98
N THR A 163 -6.02 -10.98 -8.90
CA THR A 163 -5.32 -12.25 -8.76
C THR A 163 -4.33 -12.58 -9.90
N PRO A 164 -3.76 -11.59 -10.65
CA PRO A 164 -2.82 -11.90 -11.72
C PRO A 164 -1.45 -12.40 -11.23
N GLY A 165 -1.19 -12.25 -9.92
CA GLY A 165 0.05 -12.68 -9.29
C GLY A 165 1.19 -11.67 -9.37
N PHE A 166 0.93 -10.45 -9.80
CA PHE A 166 1.94 -9.39 -9.89
C PHE A 166 2.30 -8.82 -8.51
N GLU A 167 3.57 -8.45 -8.33
CA GLU A 167 3.97 -7.57 -7.24
C GLU A 167 3.52 -6.12 -7.50
N GLU A 168 3.60 -5.27 -6.48
CA GLU A 168 3.21 -3.86 -6.62
C GLU A 168 4.28 -3.07 -7.40
N ARG A 169 3.81 -2.06 -8.15
CA ARG A 169 4.61 -1.06 -8.83
C ARG A 169 4.03 0.32 -8.50
N VAL A 170 4.85 1.22 -8.00
CA VAL A 170 4.44 2.58 -7.59
C VAL A 170 5.19 3.68 -8.34
N GLY A 171 6.34 3.38 -8.93
CA GLY A 171 7.13 4.34 -9.68
C GLY A 171 6.38 4.84 -10.92
N GLY A 172 6.27 6.16 -11.04
CA GLY A 172 5.61 6.78 -12.19
C GLY A 172 4.08 6.67 -12.21
N ALA A 173 3.43 6.09 -11.20
CA ALA A 173 1.97 6.00 -11.14
C ALA A 173 1.30 7.38 -10.96
N ILE A 174 1.93 8.27 -10.18
CA ILE A 174 1.52 9.67 -10.01
C ILE A 174 2.69 10.55 -10.41
N LEU A 175 2.44 11.44 -11.37
CA LEU A 175 3.42 12.35 -11.96
C LEU A 175 3.24 13.77 -11.39
N ALA A 176 4.27 14.58 -11.56
CA ALA A 176 4.18 16.00 -11.20
C ALA A 176 3.08 16.71 -12.03
N PRO A 177 2.42 17.73 -11.47
CA PRO A 177 1.40 18.49 -12.18
C PRO A 177 1.90 19.02 -13.53
N GLY A 178 1.13 18.74 -14.60
CA GLY A 178 1.46 19.15 -15.96
C GLY A 178 2.50 18.27 -16.68
N GLU A 179 3.02 17.25 -16.03
CA GLU A 179 3.83 16.23 -16.70
C GLU A 179 2.90 15.31 -17.50
N PRO A 180 3.15 15.11 -18.82
CA PRO A 180 2.30 14.27 -19.64
C PRO A 180 2.43 12.79 -19.23
N ALA A 181 1.30 12.10 -19.13
CA ALA A 181 1.31 10.65 -18.91
C ALA A 181 1.88 9.93 -20.15
N PRO A 182 2.76 8.94 -19.96
CA PRO A 182 3.20 8.09 -21.06
C PRO A 182 2.03 7.30 -21.67
N PRO A 183 2.14 6.86 -22.94
CA PRO A 183 1.16 5.96 -23.54
C PRO A 183 0.98 4.67 -22.73
N LEU A 184 -0.24 4.13 -22.67
CA LEU A 184 -0.51 2.88 -21.93
C LEU A 184 0.37 1.72 -22.42
N ARG A 185 0.61 1.64 -23.72
CA ARG A 185 1.54 0.68 -24.31
C ARG A 185 2.91 0.68 -23.63
N ASP A 186 3.48 1.87 -23.48
CA ASP A 186 4.82 2.01 -22.88
C ASP A 186 4.81 1.61 -21.41
N LEU A 187 3.78 2.01 -20.66
CA LEU A 187 3.62 1.66 -19.25
C LEU A 187 3.42 0.16 -19.03
N VAL A 188 2.77 -0.54 -19.96
CA VAL A 188 2.53 -1.99 -19.87
C VAL A 188 3.77 -2.79 -20.28
N LEU A 189 4.47 -2.38 -21.37
CA LEU A 189 5.45 -3.23 -22.01
C LEU A 189 6.91 -2.96 -21.60
N GLN A 190 7.24 -1.70 -21.20
CA GLN A 190 8.65 -1.37 -20.95
C GLN A 190 9.17 -1.95 -19.65
N ASP A 191 8.31 -2.10 -18.63
CA ASP A 191 8.73 -2.55 -17.30
C ASP A 191 7.58 -3.22 -16.54
N PRO A 192 7.15 -4.42 -17.00
CA PRO A 192 6.11 -5.18 -16.31
C PRO A 192 6.60 -5.65 -14.93
N PRO A 193 5.77 -5.56 -13.87
CA PRO A 193 6.12 -6.05 -12.54
C PRO A 193 6.34 -7.58 -12.56
N ALA A 194 7.20 -8.06 -11.67
CA ALA A 194 7.43 -9.49 -11.55
C ALA A 194 6.14 -10.22 -11.12
N GLN A 195 5.89 -11.37 -11.74
CA GLN A 195 4.82 -12.27 -11.35
C GLN A 195 5.33 -13.18 -10.22
N VAL A 196 4.92 -12.89 -8.99
CA VAL A 196 5.44 -13.52 -7.75
C VAL A 196 4.50 -14.56 -7.16
N TYR A 197 3.25 -14.61 -7.64
CA TYR A 197 2.25 -15.63 -7.29
C TYR A 197 1.69 -16.28 -8.55
N ALA A 198 1.19 -17.51 -8.42
CA ALA A 198 0.46 -18.15 -9.51
C ALA A 198 -0.87 -17.42 -9.75
N PRO A 199 -1.24 -17.09 -11.01
CA PRO A 199 -2.49 -16.44 -11.32
C PRO A 199 -3.71 -17.21 -10.79
N GLY A 200 -4.70 -16.50 -10.29
CA GLY A 200 -5.93 -17.05 -9.72
C GLY A 200 -5.82 -17.58 -8.28
N THR A 201 -4.61 -17.66 -7.68
CA THR A 201 -4.44 -18.34 -6.38
C THR A 201 -4.35 -17.42 -5.17
N THR A 202 -4.01 -16.15 -5.39
CA THR A 202 -3.68 -15.24 -4.30
C THR A 202 -4.24 -13.85 -4.59
N PRO A 203 -5.24 -13.39 -3.85
CA PRO A 203 -5.67 -12.00 -3.89
C PRO A 203 -4.51 -11.08 -3.52
N SER A 204 -4.15 -10.18 -4.45
CA SER A 204 -3.08 -9.20 -4.30
C SER A 204 -3.40 -8.00 -5.18
N TYR A 205 -3.86 -6.93 -4.56
CA TYR A 205 -4.27 -5.71 -5.26
C TYR A 205 -3.18 -5.20 -6.20
N SER A 206 -3.52 -4.90 -7.46
CA SER A 206 -2.57 -4.47 -8.48
C SER A 206 -3.13 -3.32 -9.32
N ASN A 207 -2.46 -2.17 -9.32
CA ASN A 207 -2.76 -1.07 -10.23
C ASN A 207 -2.35 -1.42 -11.66
N TYR A 208 -1.19 -2.05 -11.81
CA TYR A 208 -0.69 -2.51 -13.09
C TYR A 208 -1.67 -3.47 -13.81
N GLY A 209 -2.38 -4.32 -13.07
CA GLY A 209 -3.42 -5.17 -13.65
C GLY A 209 -4.49 -4.34 -14.39
N TYR A 210 -4.96 -3.25 -13.80
CA TYR A 210 -5.97 -2.38 -14.42
C TYR A 210 -5.40 -1.50 -15.55
N LEU A 211 -4.14 -1.12 -15.46
CA LEU A 211 -3.42 -0.51 -16.57
C LEU A 211 -3.43 -1.45 -17.79
N LEU A 212 -3.11 -2.74 -17.56
CA LEU A 212 -3.16 -3.80 -18.58
C LEU A 212 -4.57 -3.98 -19.13
N ALA A 213 -5.62 -3.99 -18.28
CA ALA A 213 -7.00 -4.08 -18.74
C ALA A 213 -7.39 -2.91 -19.65
N GLY A 214 -7.00 -1.68 -19.30
CA GLY A 214 -7.21 -0.50 -20.15
C GLY A 214 -6.47 -0.60 -21.46
N TYR A 215 -5.25 -1.12 -21.47
CA TYR A 215 -4.49 -1.34 -22.69
C TYR A 215 -5.13 -2.43 -23.60
N VAL A 216 -5.70 -3.48 -23.02
CA VAL A 216 -6.49 -4.47 -23.78
C VAL A 216 -7.70 -3.79 -24.43
N VAL A 217 -8.39 -2.87 -23.75
CA VAL A 217 -9.49 -2.08 -24.35
C VAL A 217 -8.98 -1.31 -25.57
N GLU A 218 -7.85 -0.60 -25.47
CA GLU A 218 -7.27 0.12 -26.62
C GLU A 218 -6.92 -0.82 -27.79
N GLN A 219 -6.27 -1.95 -27.51
CA GLN A 219 -5.83 -2.88 -28.55
C GLN A 219 -7.01 -3.52 -29.28
N VAL A 220 -8.04 -3.93 -28.54
CA VAL A 220 -9.21 -4.60 -29.13
C VAL A 220 -10.09 -3.62 -29.90
N THR A 221 -10.19 -2.36 -29.44
CA THR A 221 -11.09 -1.35 -30.05
C THR A 221 -10.42 -0.50 -31.11
N GLY A 222 -9.10 -0.30 -31.00
CA GLY A 222 -8.35 0.66 -31.81
C GLY A 222 -8.61 2.11 -31.42
N THR A 223 -9.22 2.36 -30.25
CA THR A 223 -9.59 3.68 -29.71
C THR A 223 -8.81 3.92 -28.43
N PRO A 224 -8.22 5.10 -28.19
CA PRO A 224 -7.61 5.45 -26.93
C PRO A 224 -8.55 5.19 -25.75
N PHE A 225 -8.00 4.72 -24.63
CA PHE A 225 -8.80 4.28 -23.47
C PHE A 225 -9.75 5.36 -22.96
N ASP A 226 -9.27 6.58 -22.77
CA ASP A 226 -10.06 7.70 -22.27
C ASP A 226 -11.19 8.08 -23.25
N GLU A 227 -10.94 8.04 -24.56
CA GLU A 227 -11.96 8.25 -25.58
C GLU A 227 -13.02 7.13 -25.58
N TYR A 228 -12.57 5.87 -25.48
CA TYR A 228 -13.49 4.74 -25.41
C TYR A 228 -14.42 4.86 -24.19
N VAL A 229 -13.86 5.09 -22.99
CA VAL A 229 -14.64 5.23 -21.78
C VAL A 229 -15.58 6.44 -21.85
N ALA A 230 -15.11 7.57 -22.41
CA ALA A 230 -15.97 8.74 -22.58
C ALA A 230 -17.20 8.44 -23.46
N GLN A 231 -17.03 7.69 -24.56
CA GLN A 231 -18.09 7.39 -25.51
C GLN A 231 -19.01 6.24 -25.06
N HIS A 232 -18.45 5.21 -24.41
CA HIS A 232 -19.16 3.95 -24.14
C HIS A 232 -19.56 3.74 -22.67
N VAL A 233 -18.96 4.52 -21.73
CA VAL A 233 -19.30 4.44 -20.31
C VAL A 233 -19.88 5.76 -19.79
N LEU A 234 -19.12 6.86 -19.92
CA LEU A 234 -19.52 8.14 -19.32
C LEU A 234 -20.76 8.72 -20.01
N ALA A 235 -20.76 8.83 -21.34
CA ALA A 235 -21.88 9.42 -22.08
C ALA A 235 -23.16 8.59 -21.93
N PRO A 236 -23.17 7.25 -22.07
CA PRO A 236 -24.36 6.45 -21.82
C PRO A 236 -24.85 6.46 -20.37
N ALA A 237 -23.94 6.61 -19.39
CA ALA A 237 -24.32 6.81 -17.99
C ALA A 237 -24.87 8.22 -17.71
N GLY A 238 -24.73 9.17 -18.62
CA GLY A 238 -25.10 10.58 -18.43
C GLY A 238 -24.11 11.38 -17.60
N MET A 239 -22.85 10.94 -17.52
CA MET A 239 -21.77 11.57 -16.73
C MET A 239 -21.06 12.68 -17.54
N ALA A 240 -21.79 13.77 -17.78
CA ALA A 240 -21.32 14.85 -18.68
C ALA A 240 -20.17 15.71 -18.11
N SER A 241 -20.00 15.71 -16.80
CA SER A 241 -18.96 16.45 -16.09
C SER A 241 -17.79 15.57 -15.65
N SER A 242 -17.64 14.37 -16.26
CA SER A 242 -16.60 13.41 -15.86
C SER A 242 -15.64 13.10 -16.99
N THR A 243 -14.38 12.80 -16.65
CA THR A 243 -13.35 12.52 -17.65
C THR A 243 -12.24 11.63 -17.09
N PHE A 244 -11.58 10.85 -17.99
CA PHE A 244 -10.30 10.19 -17.75
C PHE A 244 -9.14 10.95 -18.43
N SER A 245 -9.46 11.93 -19.28
CA SER A 245 -8.44 12.67 -20.04
C SER A 245 -7.56 13.51 -19.12
N GLN A 246 -6.28 13.55 -19.39
CA GLN A 246 -5.27 14.32 -18.68
C GLN A 246 -4.31 14.99 -19.69
N PRO A 247 -4.23 16.33 -19.67
CA PRO A 247 -4.91 17.24 -18.73
C PRO A 247 -6.44 17.19 -18.85
N VAL A 248 -7.12 17.62 -17.77
CA VAL A 248 -8.59 17.79 -17.79
C VAL A 248 -8.96 18.74 -18.93
N PRO A 249 -9.98 18.45 -19.76
CA PRO A 249 -10.41 19.30 -20.85
C PRO A 249 -10.72 20.74 -20.42
N ASP A 250 -10.45 21.72 -21.30
CA ASP A 250 -10.56 23.16 -20.97
C ASP A 250 -11.95 23.59 -20.49
N ASP A 251 -13.00 22.95 -20.96
CA ASP A 251 -14.39 23.19 -20.57
C ASP A 251 -14.73 22.66 -19.16
N LEU A 252 -13.96 21.73 -18.64
CA LEU A 252 -14.08 21.16 -17.29
C LEU A 252 -13.00 21.68 -16.32
N ALA A 253 -11.90 22.20 -16.83
CA ALA A 253 -10.74 22.57 -16.02
C ALA A 253 -11.04 23.63 -14.92
N GLY A 254 -12.03 24.49 -15.17
CA GLY A 254 -12.48 25.51 -14.21
C GLY A 254 -13.28 24.97 -13.03
N ASP A 255 -13.74 23.74 -13.08
CA ASP A 255 -14.57 23.09 -12.06
C ASP A 255 -13.77 22.11 -11.18
N VAL A 256 -12.46 21.96 -11.41
CA VAL A 256 -11.59 21.05 -10.66
C VAL A 256 -11.33 21.56 -9.25
N SER A 257 -11.60 20.72 -8.23
CA SER A 257 -11.25 21.02 -6.84
C SER A 257 -9.73 21.01 -6.63
N LEU A 258 -9.22 21.92 -5.82
CA LEU A 258 -7.85 21.84 -5.33
C LEU A 258 -7.72 20.75 -4.25
N GLY A 259 -6.51 20.18 -4.12
CA GLY A 259 -6.18 19.20 -3.09
C GLY A 259 -5.46 19.83 -1.91
N TYR A 260 -5.64 19.29 -0.71
CA TYR A 260 -5.03 19.82 0.51
C TYR A 260 -4.46 18.69 1.37
N ARG A 261 -3.33 18.97 2.05
CA ARG A 261 -2.94 18.08 3.14
C ARG A 261 -3.90 18.28 4.33
N GLU A 262 -4.14 19.52 4.68
CA GLU A 262 -5.10 19.98 5.70
C GLU A 262 -5.73 21.28 5.22
N SER A 263 -6.96 21.59 5.64
CA SER A 263 -7.75 22.73 5.15
C SER A 263 -7.10 24.11 5.33
N ASP A 264 -6.19 24.26 6.29
CA ASP A 264 -5.43 25.50 6.52
C ASP A 264 -4.02 25.46 5.91
N GLY A 265 -3.68 24.38 5.20
CA GLY A 265 -2.42 24.20 4.50
C GLY A 265 -2.40 24.86 3.12
N PRO A 266 -1.24 24.86 2.45
CA PRO A 266 -1.15 25.31 1.08
C PRO A 266 -1.97 24.40 0.15
N GLU A 267 -2.60 25.02 -0.83
CA GLU A 267 -3.21 24.31 -1.95
C GLU A 267 -2.17 23.51 -2.74
N VAL A 268 -2.58 22.38 -3.27
CA VAL A 268 -1.77 21.54 -4.13
C VAL A 268 -2.47 21.40 -5.47
N THR A 269 -1.70 21.60 -6.53
CA THR A 269 -2.18 21.41 -7.89
C THR A 269 -2.56 19.95 -8.15
N PHE A 270 -3.53 19.76 -9.01
CA PHE A 270 -4.12 18.48 -9.38
C PHE A 270 -3.05 17.52 -9.96
N GLU A 271 -2.92 16.33 -9.39
CA GLU A 271 -1.93 15.33 -9.80
C GLU A 271 -2.26 14.77 -11.20
N THR A 272 -1.23 14.38 -11.95
CA THR A 272 -1.40 13.54 -13.15
C THR A 272 -1.24 12.06 -12.75
N VAL A 273 -2.25 11.24 -13.00
CA VAL A 273 -2.23 9.79 -12.73
C VAL A 273 -1.85 9.07 -14.01
N ALA A 274 -0.61 8.57 -14.11
CA ALA A 274 -0.13 7.88 -15.31
C ALA A 274 -0.89 6.58 -15.57
N ASP A 275 -1.22 5.84 -14.50
CA ASP A 275 -2.03 4.62 -14.56
C ASP A 275 -3.53 4.99 -14.74
N ALA A 276 -3.86 5.72 -15.82
CA ALA A 276 -5.20 6.29 -16.02
C ALA A 276 -6.35 5.28 -15.84
N PRO A 277 -6.30 4.06 -16.39
CA PRO A 277 -7.35 3.06 -16.17
C PRO A 277 -7.53 2.64 -14.71
N ALA A 278 -6.47 2.81 -13.90
CA ALA A 278 -6.49 2.44 -12.50
C ALA A 278 -6.89 3.58 -11.54
N GLY A 279 -6.81 4.87 -11.99
CA GLY A 279 -6.94 5.94 -11.00
C GLY A 279 -7.28 7.35 -11.50
N ALA A 280 -7.45 7.60 -12.80
CA ALA A 280 -7.53 8.96 -13.33
C ALA A 280 -8.95 9.56 -13.41
N LEU A 281 -10.00 8.84 -13.07
CA LEU A 281 -11.36 9.37 -13.11
C LEU A 281 -11.45 10.68 -12.31
N THR A 282 -11.90 11.71 -13.00
CA THR A 282 -12.24 13.03 -12.44
C THR A 282 -13.72 13.21 -12.62
N THR A 283 -14.48 13.48 -11.54
CA THR A 283 -15.96 13.35 -11.56
C THR A 283 -16.63 14.25 -10.52
N SER A 284 -17.93 14.53 -10.73
CA SER A 284 -18.82 15.18 -9.77
C SER A 284 -19.67 14.17 -8.99
N ALA A 285 -20.29 14.57 -7.88
CA ALA A 285 -21.21 13.72 -7.14
C ALA A 285 -22.44 13.34 -7.98
N THR A 286 -22.99 14.30 -8.71
CA THR A 286 -24.17 14.04 -9.57
C THR A 286 -23.87 13.01 -10.64
N ASP A 287 -22.71 13.04 -11.27
CA ASP A 287 -22.33 12.05 -12.26
C ASP A 287 -22.10 10.68 -11.62
N MET A 288 -21.51 10.63 -10.43
CA MET A 288 -21.36 9.36 -9.70
C MET A 288 -22.71 8.79 -9.27
N GLY A 289 -23.68 9.63 -8.88
CA GLY A 289 -25.06 9.18 -8.64
C GLY A 289 -25.69 8.54 -9.89
N ARG A 290 -25.47 9.08 -11.07
CA ARG A 290 -25.92 8.49 -12.35
C ARG A 290 -25.23 7.17 -12.64
N PHE A 291 -23.92 7.08 -12.38
CA PHE A 291 -23.18 5.83 -12.52
C PHE A 291 -23.70 4.74 -11.57
N LEU A 292 -23.94 5.08 -10.30
CA LEU A 292 -24.54 4.15 -9.33
C LEU A 292 -25.88 3.61 -9.83
N LEU A 293 -26.75 4.47 -10.36
CA LEU A 293 -28.03 4.05 -10.97
C LEU A 293 -27.81 3.13 -12.17
N ALA A 294 -26.87 3.44 -13.05
CA ALA A 294 -26.54 2.58 -14.19
C ALA A 294 -26.06 1.19 -13.73
N GLN A 295 -25.26 1.12 -12.67
CA GLN A 295 -24.80 -0.14 -12.07
C GLN A 295 -25.89 -0.89 -11.28
N LEU A 296 -27.00 -0.22 -10.95
CA LEU A 296 -28.23 -0.83 -10.43
C LEU A 296 -29.21 -1.25 -11.54
N GLY A 297 -28.86 -1.03 -12.83
CA GLY A 297 -29.72 -1.31 -13.97
C GLY A 297 -30.87 -0.29 -14.14
N ARG A 298 -30.65 0.93 -13.68
CA ARG A 298 -31.60 2.06 -13.75
C ARG A 298 -30.94 3.30 -14.37
N PRO A 299 -30.39 3.20 -15.62
CA PRO A 299 -29.67 4.32 -16.22
C PRO A 299 -30.60 5.52 -16.46
N THR A 300 -30.09 6.72 -16.19
CA THR A 300 -30.85 7.97 -16.40
C THR A 300 -31.04 8.33 -17.87
N THR A 301 -30.21 7.78 -18.75
CA THR A 301 -30.27 7.99 -20.22
C THR A 301 -31.21 7.04 -20.94
N GLY A 302 -31.70 5.99 -20.26
CA GLY A 302 -32.58 4.98 -20.81
C GLY A 302 -31.88 3.79 -21.47
N GLU A 303 -30.56 3.87 -21.74
CA GLU A 303 -29.79 2.75 -22.29
C GLU A 303 -28.90 2.14 -21.20
N PRO A 304 -28.96 0.81 -20.96
CA PRO A 304 -28.12 0.17 -19.95
C PRO A 304 -26.65 0.14 -20.40
N LEU A 305 -25.71 0.32 -19.44
CA LEU A 305 -24.28 0.15 -19.69
C LEU A 305 -23.92 -1.31 -19.98
N LEU A 306 -24.60 -2.23 -19.34
CA LEU A 306 -24.44 -3.68 -19.41
C LEU A 306 -25.80 -4.35 -19.31
N GLU A 307 -25.96 -5.50 -19.96
CA GLU A 307 -27.11 -6.36 -19.74
C GLU A 307 -27.19 -6.82 -18.28
N ASP A 308 -28.42 -7.12 -17.80
CA ASP A 308 -28.65 -7.53 -16.41
C ASP A 308 -27.80 -8.74 -15.99
N ALA A 309 -27.62 -9.71 -16.87
CA ALA A 309 -26.83 -10.90 -16.60
C ALA A 309 -25.34 -10.59 -16.44
N THR A 310 -24.79 -9.71 -17.28
CA THR A 310 -23.38 -9.29 -17.21
C THR A 310 -23.12 -8.43 -16.00
N ARG A 311 -24.03 -7.51 -15.70
CA ARG A 311 -23.95 -6.68 -14.49
C ARG A 311 -23.99 -7.55 -13.22
N ALA A 312 -24.90 -8.51 -13.14
CA ALA A 312 -24.97 -9.45 -12.03
C ALA A 312 -23.69 -10.29 -11.91
N ARG A 313 -23.14 -10.77 -13.04
CA ARG A 313 -21.87 -11.51 -13.07
C ARG A 313 -20.71 -10.65 -12.56
N MET A 314 -20.69 -9.38 -12.94
CA MET A 314 -19.65 -8.43 -12.51
C MET A 314 -19.62 -8.24 -11.00
N GLN A 315 -20.80 -8.23 -10.36
CA GLN A 315 -20.99 -8.01 -8.93
C GLN A 315 -20.98 -9.30 -8.09
N GLN A 316 -20.77 -10.47 -8.67
CA GLN A 316 -20.61 -11.74 -7.97
C GLN A 316 -19.12 -12.10 -7.83
N PRO A 317 -18.74 -12.96 -6.87
CA PRO A 317 -17.36 -13.42 -6.75
C PRO A 317 -16.83 -13.98 -8.07
N ALA A 318 -15.70 -13.44 -8.54
CA ALA A 318 -15.07 -13.83 -9.81
C ALA A 318 -14.41 -15.21 -9.75
N LEU A 319 -13.94 -15.62 -8.57
CA LEU A 319 -13.26 -16.87 -8.27
C LEU A 319 -13.91 -17.57 -7.07
N ASP A 320 -13.76 -18.87 -6.99
CA ASP A 320 -14.31 -19.71 -5.92
C ASP A 320 -13.26 -20.56 -5.20
N GLY A 321 -13.70 -21.47 -4.32
CA GLY A 321 -12.82 -22.35 -3.57
C GLY A 321 -12.04 -23.36 -4.42
N SER A 322 -12.41 -23.59 -5.68
CA SER A 322 -11.64 -24.45 -6.58
C SER A 322 -10.30 -23.83 -7.00
N THR A 323 -10.23 -22.49 -6.97
CA THR A 323 -9.02 -21.72 -7.29
C THR A 323 -8.36 -21.10 -6.05
N LEU A 324 -9.14 -20.52 -5.14
CA LEU A 324 -8.65 -19.81 -3.96
C LEU A 324 -8.44 -20.71 -2.73
N GLY A 325 -8.90 -21.98 -2.80
CA GLY A 325 -8.81 -22.91 -1.66
C GLY A 325 -9.54 -22.36 -0.43
N ALA A 326 -8.89 -22.45 0.74
CA ALA A 326 -9.44 -21.95 2.01
C ALA A 326 -9.64 -20.44 2.03
N LEU A 327 -8.88 -19.67 1.25
CA LEU A 327 -9.02 -18.20 1.18
C LEU A 327 -10.39 -17.76 0.67
N ALA A 328 -11.13 -18.61 -0.05
CA ALA A 328 -12.50 -18.35 -0.50
C ALA A 328 -13.53 -18.19 0.64
N GLY A 329 -13.15 -18.50 1.87
CA GLY A 329 -13.95 -18.23 3.08
C GLY A 329 -14.00 -16.74 3.48
N ALA A 330 -13.07 -15.92 2.99
CA ALA A 330 -13.11 -14.46 3.13
C ALA A 330 -13.99 -13.83 2.04
N PRO A 331 -14.37 -12.53 2.18
CA PRO A 331 -14.93 -11.74 1.08
C PRO A 331 -14.04 -11.85 -0.17
N ARG A 332 -14.67 -11.89 -1.35
CA ARG A 332 -13.97 -12.10 -2.63
C ARG A 332 -14.28 -11.01 -3.62
N MET A 333 -13.30 -10.67 -4.43
CA MET A 333 -13.52 -9.74 -5.54
C MET A 333 -14.56 -10.27 -6.52
N GLY A 334 -15.48 -9.40 -6.92
CA GLY A 334 -16.15 -9.50 -8.21
C GLY A 334 -15.22 -9.05 -9.34
N LEU A 335 -15.78 -8.74 -10.51
CA LEU A 335 -15.02 -8.17 -11.62
C LEU A 335 -15.00 -6.63 -11.46
N GLY A 336 -14.01 -6.13 -10.71
CA GLY A 336 -13.85 -4.72 -10.39
C GLY A 336 -14.54 -4.26 -9.11
N TRP A 337 -15.23 -5.13 -8.40
CA TRP A 337 -15.97 -4.83 -7.19
C TRP A 337 -15.41 -5.60 -5.99
N PHE A 338 -15.20 -4.92 -4.88
CA PHE A 338 -15.00 -5.55 -3.58
C PHE A 338 -16.33 -6.09 -3.06
N ASP A 339 -16.32 -7.24 -2.40
CA ASP A 339 -17.41 -7.68 -1.55
C ASP A 339 -17.28 -6.98 -0.19
N GLU A 340 -18.16 -6.05 0.09
CA GLU A 340 -18.24 -5.26 1.31
C GLU A 340 -19.52 -5.57 2.10
N SER A 341 -20.07 -6.79 1.91
CA SER A 341 -21.32 -7.25 2.52
C SER A 341 -21.29 -7.11 4.04
N ARG A 342 -22.36 -6.51 4.57
CA ARG A 342 -22.46 -6.17 5.99
C ARG A 342 -23.90 -6.14 6.45
N ASN A 343 -24.13 -6.26 7.75
CA ASN A 343 -25.45 -6.23 8.38
C ASN A 343 -26.44 -7.25 7.78
N GLY A 344 -25.96 -8.35 7.16
CA GLY A 344 -26.79 -9.32 6.46
C GLY A 344 -27.20 -8.92 5.04
N HIS A 345 -26.82 -7.75 4.56
CA HIS A 345 -27.05 -7.27 3.20
C HIS A 345 -25.84 -7.51 2.31
N ARG A 346 -26.10 -7.82 1.04
CA ARG A 346 -25.06 -7.87 0.02
C ARG A 346 -24.70 -6.44 -0.38
N VAL A 347 -23.42 -6.11 -0.22
CA VAL A 347 -22.86 -4.81 -0.58
C VAL A 347 -21.64 -5.04 -1.46
N VAL A 348 -21.56 -4.29 -2.55
CA VAL A 348 -20.35 -4.24 -3.38
C VAL A 348 -19.84 -2.79 -3.42
N GLY A 349 -18.53 -2.63 -3.39
CA GLY A 349 -17.95 -1.29 -3.32
C GLY A 349 -16.57 -1.20 -3.95
N HIS A 350 -16.02 0.01 -3.96
CA HIS A 350 -14.63 0.26 -4.27
C HIS A 350 -14.17 1.60 -3.67
N GLY A 351 -13.10 1.56 -2.90
CA GLY A 351 -12.43 2.75 -2.41
C GLY A 351 -11.48 3.34 -3.45
N GLY A 352 -11.17 4.62 -3.35
CA GLY A 352 -10.22 5.29 -4.24
C GLY A 352 -9.44 6.37 -3.52
N ASP A 353 -8.13 6.29 -3.62
CA ASP A 353 -7.22 7.23 -3.00
C ASP A 353 -6.21 7.74 -4.04
N THR A 354 -5.95 9.05 -4.01
CA THR A 354 -4.75 9.70 -4.56
C THR A 354 -3.94 10.28 -3.40
N ILE A 355 -3.05 11.22 -3.67
CA ILE A 355 -2.28 11.84 -2.58
C ILE A 355 -3.20 12.71 -1.69
N TYR A 356 -4.20 13.37 -2.29
CA TYR A 356 -5.04 14.35 -1.59
C TYR A 356 -6.54 14.06 -1.67
N PHE A 357 -6.97 13.16 -2.53
CA PHE A 357 -8.40 12.85 -2.71
C PHE A 357 -8.70 11.45 -2.21
N HIS A 358 -9.79 11.33 -1.45
CA HIS A 358 -10.18 10.08 -0.79
C HIS A 358 -11.66 9.81 -1.04
N SER A 359 -11.94 8.83 -1.89
CA SER A 359 -13.28 8.51 -2.39
C SER A 359 -13.70 7.10 -2.02
N HIS A 360 -15.01 6.85 -2.00
CA HIS A 360 -15.56 5.50 -1.92
C HIS A 360 -16.95 5.48 -2.54
N LEU A 361 -17.29 4.38 -3.20
CA LEU A 361 -18.65 4.08 -3.60
C LEU A 361 -19.07 2.72 -3.03
N GLN A 362 -20.33 2.62 -2.63
CA GLN A 362 -20.98 1.35 -2.26
C GLN A 362 -22.33 1.22 -2.93
N LEU A 363 -22.68 -0.02 -3.28
CA LEU A 363 -23.97 -0.41 -3.80
C LEU A 363 -24.58 -1.51 -2.95
N TRP A 364 -25.87 -1.44 -2.70
CA TRP A 364 -26.75 -2.48 -2.19
C TRP A 364 -27.58 -3.02 -3.35
N PRO A 365 -27.06 -3.96 -4.16
CA PRO A 365 -27.73 -4.36 -5.41
C PRO A 365 -29.12 -4.95 -5.21
N ASP A 366 -29.32 -5.67 -4.10
CA ASP A 366 -30.58 -6.34 -3.79
C ASP A 366 -31.63 -5.37 -3.18
N ASP A 367 -31.14 -4.27 -2.56
CA ASP A 367 -31.99 -3.23 -1.96
C ASP A 367 -32.20 -2.04 -2.89
N GLY A 368 -31.48 -1.98 -4.02
CA GLY A 368 -31.64 -0.91 -5.04
C GLY A 368 -31.10 0.46 -4.59
N ALA A 369 -30.08 0.49 -3.73
CA ALA A 369 -29.51 1.71 -3.16
C ALA A 369 -28.00 1.80 -3.37
N GLY A 370 -27.46 3.02 -3.20
CA GLY A 370 -26.02 3.25 -3.26
C GLY A 370 -25.61 4.61 -2.72
N ILE A 371 -24.33 4.72 -2.37
CA ILE A 371 -23.72 5.95 -1.90
C ILE A 371 -22.34 6.13 -2.54
N PHE A 372 -22.01 7.37 -2.86
CA PHE A 372 -20.65 7.81 -3.20
C PHE A 372 -20.26 8.97 -2.28
N VAL A 373 -19.03 8.96 -1.78
CA VAL A 373 -18.44 10.05 -1.01
C VAL A 373 -17.02 10.30 -1.48
N SER A 374 -16.61 11.57 -1.50
CA SER A 374 -15.23 11.96 -1.80
C SER A 374 -14.82 13.20 -1.01
N PHE A 375 -13.56 13.22 -0.59
CA PHE A 375 -12.92 14.31 0.14
C PHE A 375 -11.72 14.83 -0.65
N ASN A 376 -11.43 16.15 -0.56
CA ASN A 376 -10.30 16.79 -1.24
C ASN A 376 -9.11 17.08 -0.31
N SER A 377 -9.02 16.42 0.83
CA SER A 377 -7.93 16.58 1.79
C SER A 377 -7.57 15.27 2.46
N VAL A 378 -6.30 15.15 2.91
CA VAL A 378 -5.85 14.07 3.80
C VAL A 378 -6.44 14.25 5.20
N GLY A 379 -6.48 15.51 5.68
CA GLY A 379 -6.90 15.88 7.01
C GLY A 379 -5.83 15.64 8.09
N ALA A 380 -6.08 16.15 9.28
CA ALA A 380 -5.22 15.95 10.44
C ALA A 380 -5.14 14.45 10.78
N GLU A 381 -3.93 13.93 10.96
CA GLU A 381 -3.71 12.51 11.29
C GLU A 381 -4.43 11.50 10.34
N HIS A 382 -4.64 11.89 9.07
CA HIS A 382 -5.37 11.12 8.05
C HIS A 382 -6.89 11.01 8.30
N ALA A 383 -7.49 12.03 8.90
CA ALA A 383 -8.90 12.08 9.28
C ALA A 383 -9.89 11.77 8.14
N ALA A 384 -9.50 12.02 6.88
CA ALA A 384 -10.37 11.71 5.74
C ALA A 384 -10.66 10.20 5.58
N TYR A 385 -9.70 9.33 5.94
CA TYR A 385 -9.92 7.88 5.92
C TYR A 385 -10.92 7.44 6.98
N ASP A 386 -10.78 7.98 8.21
CA ASP A 386 -11.67 7.67 9.31
C ASP A 386 -13.08 8.20 9.04
N LEU A 387 -13.18 9.43 8.51
CA LEU A 387 -14.46 10.04 8.17
C LEU A 387 -15.15 9.30 7.03
N ARG A 388 -14.41 8.86 5.99
CA ARG A 388 -14.94 8.03 4.90
C ARG A 388 -15.55 6.73 5.46
N THR A 389 -14.81 6.03 6.29
CA THR A 389 -15.27 4.79 6.94
C THR A 389 -16.52 5.07 7.78
N ARG A 390 -16.51 6.14 8.58
CA ARG A 390 -17.65 6.54 9.41
C ARG A 390 -18.89 6.84 8.58
N VAL A 391 -18.78 7.58 7.46
CA VAL A 391 -19.93 7.87 6.58
C VAL A 391 -20.56 6.58 6.06
N LEU A 392 -19.74 5.63 5.57
CA LEU A 392 -20.23 4.37 5.02
C LEU A 392 -20.82 3.46 6.10
N ASP A 393 -20.21 3.43 7.26
CA ASP A 393 -20.67 2.65 8.40
C ASP A 393 -22.01 3.18 8.93
N GLU A 394 -22.11 4.49 9.14
CA GLU A 394 -23.33 5.11 9.61
C GLU A 394 -24.47 4.99 8.58
N PHE A 395 -24.17 5.09 7.28
CA PHE A 395 -25.15 4.87 6.22
C PHE A 395 -25.72 3.46 6.27
N ALA A 396 -24.84 2.45 6.38
CA ALA A 396 -25.25 1.06 6.47
C ALA A 396 -26.08 0.78 7.74
N ASP A 397 -25.64 1.26 8.91
CA ASP A 397 -26.34 1.02 10.17
C ASP A 397 -27.70 1.72 10.22
N ARG A 398 -27.80 2.92 9.64
CA ARG A 398 -29.06 3.69 9.63
C ARG A 398 -30.12 3.12 8.70
N TYR A 399 -29.72 2.70 7.51
CA TYR A 399 -30.66 2.39 6.42
C TYR A 399 -30.75 0.90 6.10
N PHE A 400 -29.72 0.14 6.47
CA PHE A 400 -29.62 -1.31 6.26
C PHE A 400 -29.19 -2.03 7.55
N PRO A 401 -29.95 -1.83 8.64
CA PRO A 401 -29.63 -2.50 9.91
C PRO A 401 -29.90 -3.99 9.81
N GLY A 402 -29.09 -4.77 10.47
CA GLY A 402 -29.24 -6.22 10.55
C GLY A 402 -28.03 -6.88 11.20
N ASP A 403 -28.14 -8.15 11.44
CA ASP A 403 -27.06 -8.97 11.97
C ASP A 403 -26.50 -9.86 10.87
N ALA A 404 -25.19 -9.90 10.72
CA ALA A 404 -24.55 -10.93 9.91
C ALA A 404 -24.80 -12.30 10.57
N PRO A 405 -25.33 -13.29 9.83
CA PRO A 405 -25.58 -14.60 10.41
C PRO A 405 -24.30 -15.21 10.93
N ARG A 406 -24.29 -15.59 12.22
CA ARG A 406 -23.21 -16.37 12.84
C ARG A 406 -23.63 -17.84 12.89
N THR A 407 -22.70 -18.73 12.60
CA THR A 407 -22.96 -20.16 12.60
C THR A 407 -22.53 -20.84 13.88
N ASP A 408 -21.51 -20.29 14.56
CA ASP A 408 -21.02 -20.71 15.89
C ASP A 408 -20.78 -22.23 16.02
N VAL A 409 -20.25 -22.83 14.94
CA VAL A 409 -20.10 -24.30 14.86
C VAL A 409 -18.79 -24.81 15.42
N VAL A 410 -17.87 -23.91 15.86
CA VAL A 410 -16.55 -24.29 16.40
C VAL A 410 -16.61 -24.27 17.93
N ASP A 411 -16.19 -25.36 18.58
CA ASP A 411 -16.11 -25.42 20.03
C ASP A 411 -14.90 -24.64 20.58
N ASP A 412 -14.97 -24.17 21.85
CA ASP A 412 -13.96 -23.31 22.48
C ASP A 412 -12.56 -23.93 22.49
N ARG A 413 -12.44 -25.25 22.62
CA ARG A 413 -11.14 -25.93 22.60
C ARG A 413 -10.50 -25.84 21.22
N THR A 414 -11.29 -26.03 20.18
CA THR A 414 -10.84 -25.92 18.79
C THR A 414 -10.48 -24.47 18.47
N ARG A 415 -11.31 -23.50 18.90
CA ARG A 415 -11.01 -22.06 18.77
C ARG A 415 -9.67 -21.70 19.41
N ALA A 416 -9.41 -22.19 20.65
CA ALA A 416 -8.14 -21.93 21.32
C ALA A 416 -6.94 -22.50 20.56
N GLN A 417 -7.08 -23.70 19.97
CA GLN A 417 -6.03 -24.30 19.16
C GLN A 417 -5.79 -23.51 17.88
N HIS A 418 -6.84 -23.13 17.16
CA HIS A 418 -6.74 -22.35 15.92
C HIS A 418 -6.22 -20.94 16.18
N ALA A 419 -6.66 -20.25 17.24
CA ALA A 419 -6.13 -18.95 17.64
C ALA A 419 -4.62 -18.99 17.91
N ALA A 420 -4.14 -20.04 18.62
CA ALA A 420 -2.72 -20.23 18.88
C ALA A 420 -1.92 -20.53 17.59
N ALA A 421 -2.46 -21.31 16.66
CA ALA A 421 -1.84 -21.63 15.39
C ALA A 421 -1.83 -20.43 14.42
N PHE A 422 -2.86 -19.57 14.51
CA PHE A 422 -2.97 -18.34 13.70
C PHE A 422 -2.05 -17.24 14.22
N ALA A 423 -1.76 -17.19 15.53
CA ALA A 423 -0.85 -16.17 16.08
C ALA A 423 0.51 -16.16 15.38
N GLY A 424 0.98 -14.99 14.99
CA GLY A 424 2.23 -14.86 14.25
C GLY A 424 2.46 -13.47 13.68
N THR A 425 3.49 -13.35 12.85
CA THR A 425 3.80 -12.15 12.08
C THR A 425 3.55 -12.44 10.62
N TYR A 426 2.94 -11.49 9.93
CA TYR A 426 2.54 -11.61 8.53
C TYR A 426 2.99 -10.38 7.74
N GLU A 427 3.16 -10.55 6.43
CA GLU A 427 3.46 -9.49 5.48
C GLU A 427 2.43 -9.53 4.35
N THR A 428 1.98 -8.36 3.90
CA THR A 428 1.03 -8.25 2.80
C THR A 428 1.57 -8.82 1.48
N THR A 429 0.69 -9.42 0.70
CA THR A 429 1.00 -9.84 -0.68
C THR A 429 1.11 -8.64 -1.62
N ARG A 430 0.39 -7.55 -1.34
CA ARG A 430 0.55 -6.28 -2.03
C ARG A 430 1.86 -5.62 -1.59
N GLY A 431 2.96 -6.04 -2.18
CA GLY A 431 4.30 -5.60 -1.80
C GLY A 431 5.31 -5.88 -2.89
N PHE A 432 6.56 -5.64 -2.55
CA PHE A 432 7.70 -5.74 -3.45
C PHE A 432 8.54 -6.94 -3.07
N ARG A 433 8.83 -7.84 -4.01
CA ARG A 433 9.61 -9.06 -3.77
C ARG A 433 10.91 -9.09 -4.56
N SER A 434 10.95 -8.47 -5.74
CA SER A 434 12.06 -8.54 -6.69
C SER A 434 13.02 -7.34 -6.60
N THR A 435 12.60 -6.22 -6.03
CA THR A 435 13.37 -4.97 -5.97
C THR A 435 13.80 -4.60 -4.55
N PHE A 436 14.63 -3.56 -4.43
CA PHE A 436 15.06 -3.02 -3.13
C PHE A 436 13.89 -2.53 -2.24
N LEU A 437 12.73 -2.24 -2.83
CA LEU A 437 11.52 -1.89 -2.08
C LEU A 437 11.01 -3.04 -1.18
N ASN A 438 11.49 -4.26 -1.40
CA ASN A 438 11.31 -5.38 -0.46
C ASN A 438 11.67 -5.00 1.00
N LEU A 439 12.52 -4.00 1.17
CA LEU A 439 12.90 -3.46 2.47
C LEU A 439 11.71 -2.78 3.19
N SER A 440 10.76 -2.17 2.47
CA SER A 440 9.61 -1.46 3.05
C SER A 440 8.69 -2.39 3.82
N THR A 441 8.49 -3.62 3.35
CA THR A 441 7.63 -4.61 4.00
C THR A 441 8.17 -5.10 5.35
N LEU A 442 9.48 -4.91 5.62
CA LEU A 442 10.10 -5.31 6.90
C LEU A 442 9.70 -4.40 8.07
N VAL A 443 9.29 -3.17 7.79
CA VAL A 443 9.02 -2.16 8.83
C VAL A 443 7.53 -2.02 9.17
N GLN A 444 6.67 -2.67 8.40
CA GLN A 444 5.21 -2.61 8.58
C GLN A 444 4.56 -4.01 8.60
N PRO A 445 5.02 -4.96 9.43
CA PRO A 445 4.41 -6.27 9.49
C PRO A 445 3.07 -6.21 10.21
N THR A 446 2.11 -7.03 9.77
CA THR A 446 0.89 -7.32 10.52
C THR A 446 1.18 -8.36 11.61
N ARG A 447 0.66 -8.13 12.81
CA ARG A 447 0.80 -9.05 13.94
C ARG A 447 -0.55 -9.61 14.34
N VAL A 448 -0.62 -10.93 14.41
CA VAL A 448 -1.76 -11.64 14.99
C VAL A 448 -1.33 -12.17 16.36
N SER A 449 -2.07 -11.81 17.38
CA SER A 449 -1.82 -12.24 18.76
C SER A 449 -3.10 -12.79 19.41
N VAL A 450 -2.97 -13.77 20.28
CA VAL A 450 -4.09 -14.29 21.07
C VAL A 450 -4.47 -13.24 22.10
N LEU A 451 -5.74 -12.82 22.12
CA LEU A 451 -6.27 -11.88 23.11
C LEU A 451 -6.70 -12.60 24.40
N ASP A 452 -7.44 -13.70 24.20
CA ASP A 452 -7.88 -14.64 25.23
C ASP A 452 -7.95 -16.06 24.62
N ASP A 453 -8.54 -17.02 25.32
CA ASP A 453 -8.53 -18.42 24.87
C ASP A 453 -9.20 -18.65 23.50
N THR A 454 -10.06 -17.71 23.00
CA THR A 454 -10.85 -17.93 21.77
C THR A 454 -10.73 -16.83 20.73
N ARG A 455 -10.19 -15.66 21.10
CA ARG A 455 -10.14 -14.48 20.24
C ARG A 455 -8.71 -14.08 19.88
N VAL A 456 -8.56 -13.51 18.71
CA VAL A 456 -7.29 -12.95 18.23
C VAL A 456 -7.41 -11.45 17.99
N VAL A 457 -6.27 -10.75 18.13
CA VAL A 457 -6.11 -9.35 17.71
C VAL A 457 -5.21 -9.33 16.50
N VAL A 458 -5.67 -8.67 15.45
CA VAL A 458 -4.88 -8.34 14.25
C VAL A 458 -4.49 -6.87 14.35
N ALA A 459 -3.19 -6.59 14.32
CA ALA A 459 -2.63 -5.26 14.41
C ALA A 459 -1.69 -5.00 13.24
N SER A 460 -2.07 -4.08 12.36
CA SER A 460 -1.27 -3.60 11.24
C SER A 460 -0.76 -2.18 11.51
N ALA A 461 0.40 -1.83 10.96
CA ALA A 461 0.95 -0.50 11.15
C ALA A 461 0.03 0.58 10.54
N GLY A 462 -0.27 1.61 11.32
CA GLY A 462 -1.12 2.73 10.89
C GLY A 462 -2.62 2.46 10.94
N LEU A 463 -3.05 1.26 11.35
CA LEU A 463 -4.46 0.92 11.51
C LEU A 463 -4.77 0.57 12.98
N PRO A 464 -5.99 0.87 13.46
CA PRO A 464 -6.43 0.41 14.77
C PRO A 464 -6.41 -1.12 14.85
N PRO A 465 -5.97 -1.71 15.99
CA PRO A 465 -6.03 -3.15 16.17
C PRO A 465 -7.48 -3.64 16.18
N THR A 466 -7.73 -4.77 15.53
CA THR A 466 -9.08 -5.32 15.34
C THR A 466 -9.18 -6.70 15.99
N VAL A 467 -10.27 -6.95 16.71
CA VAL A 467 -10.53 -8.23 17.39
C VAL A 467 -11.39 -9.13 16.51
N TYR A 468 -10.99 -10.39 16.42
CA TYR A 468 -11.70 -11.41 15.66
C TYR A 468 -11.96 -12.66 16.51
N GLU A 469 -13.07 -13.32 16.22
CA GLU A 469 -13.45 -14.60 16.78
C GLU A 469 -13.78 -15.59 15.66
N GLU A 470 -13.40 -16.86 15.83
CA GLU A 470 -13.67 -17.90 14.84
C GLU A 470 -15.16 -18.26 14.82
N ASP A 471 -15.79 -18.22 13.65
CA ASP A 471 -17.20 -18.52 13.41
C ASP A 471 -17.37 -19.94 12.78
N THR A 472 -16.67 -20.18 11.70
CA THR A 472 -16.53 -21.52 11.08
C THR A 472 -15.05 -21.91 11.02
N PRO A 473 -14.70 -23.18 10.85
CA PRO A 473 -13.29 -23.60 10.89
C PRO A 473 -12.40 -22.73 9.98
N TRP A 474 -11.44 -22.05 10.60
CA TRP A 474 -10.46 -21.17 9.96
C TRP A 474 -11.04 -19.89 9.31
N VAL A 475 -12.30 -19.54 9.60
CA VAL A 475 -12.91 -18.27 9.22
C VAL A 475 -13.21 -17.45 10.48
N PHE A 476 -12.59 -16.30 10.59
CA PHE A 476 -12.67 -15.42 11.74
C PHE A 476 -13.48 -14.17 11.37
N ARG A 477 -14.44 -13.82 12.22
CA ARG A 477 -15.25 -12.60 12.05
C ARG A 477 -14.83 -11.55 13.07
N GLN A 478 -14.84 -10.32 12.62
CA GLN A 478 -14.62 -9.17 13.48
C GLN A 478 -15.69 -9.15 14.60
N VAL A 479 -15.24 -8.92 15.82
CA VAL A 479 -16.13 -8.63 16.94
C VAL A 479 -16.57 -7.17 16.78
N ASP A 480 -17.87 -6.95 16.73
CA ASP A 480 -18.50 -5.62 16.55
C ASP A 480 -18.15 -4.94 15.20
N GLY A 481 -18.04 -5.71 14.11
CA GLY A 481 -17.77 -5.16 12.78
C GLY A 481 -18.02 -6.15 11.64
N PRO A 482 -17.89 -5.69 10.39
CA PRO A 482 -18.24 -6.49 9.21
C PRO A 482 -17.10 -7.37 8.68
N GLN A 483 -15.86 -7.17 9.11
CA GLN A 483 -14.70 -7.81 8.50
C GLN A 483 -14.66 -9.32 8.75
N VAL A 484 -14.22 -10.06 7.74
CA VAL A 484 -14.05 -11.52 7.78
C VAL A 484 -12.67 -11.89 7.27
N LEU A 485 -11.99 -12.76 8.00
CA LEU A 485 -10.71 -13.35 7.60
C LEU A 485 -10.90 -14.83 7.30
N ALA A 486 -10.21 -15.34 6.28
CA ALA A 486 -10.11 -16.78 6.03
C ALA A 486 -8.64 -17.21 6.02
N VAL A 487 -8.32 -18.22 6.82
CA VAL A 487 -6.96 -18.68 7.07
C VAL A 487 -6.69 -19.97 6.32
N GLU A 488 -5.59 -20.03 5.61
CA GLU A 488 -5.06 -21.24 4.99
C GLU A 488 -3.96 -21.83 5.89
N THR A 489 -3.97 -23.16 6.04
CA THR A 489 -3.01 -23.88 6.86
C THR A 489 -2.18 -24.86 6.02
N ASP A 490 -1.02 -25.23 6.56
CA ASP A 490 -0.25 -26.37 6.07
C ASP A 490 -0.84 -27.72 6.57
N ASP A 491 -0.24 -28.82 6.14
CA ASP A 491 -0.65 -30.18 6.54
C ASP A 491 -0.50 -30.44 8.06
N ASP A 492 0.32 -29.66 8.74
CA ASP A 492 0.53 -29.73 10.19
C ASP A 492 -0.44 -28.83 10.98
N GLY A 493 -1.33 -28.09 10.29
CA GLY A 493 -2.32 -27.20 10.88
C GLY A 493 -1.77 -25.83 11.30
N ASN A 494 -0.58 -25.43 10.82
CA ASN A 494 -0.07 -24.09 11.06
C ASN A 494 -0.61 -23.13 10.01
N ALA A 495 -1.06 -21.96 10.42
CA ALA A 495 -1.48 -20.92 9.50
C ALA A 495 -0.32 -20.47 8.61
N THR A 496 -0.52 -20.45 7.31
CA THR A 496 0.47 -20.04 6.29
C THR A 496 0.18 -18.67 5.73
N ARG A 497 -1.09 -18.37 5.49
CA ARG A 497 -1.59 -17.08 4.98
C ARG A 497 -3.06 -16.90 5.32
N TYR A 498 -3.56 -15.68 5.23
CA TYR A 498 -4.99 -15.40 5.35
C TYR A 498 -5.40 -14.28 4.38
N ALA A 499 -6.64 -14.38 3.89
CA ALA A 499 -7.26 -13.35 3.05
C ALA A 499 -8.19 -12.46 3.88
N HIS A 500 -8.29 -11.18 3.47
CA HIS A 500 -9.22 -10.18 4.01
C HIS A 500 -9.55 -9.14 2.93
N ASP A 501 -10.61 -8.36 3.15
CA ASP A 501 -11.00 -7.23 2.30
C ASP A 501 -10.93 -7.54 0.79
N SER A 502 -11.41 -8.72 0.39
CA SER A 502 -11.58 -9.22 -0.98
C SER A 502 -10.30 -9.31 -1.83
N ALA A 503 -9.44 -8.31 -1.81
CA ALA A 503 -8.27 -8.19 -2.70
C ALA A 503 -6.92 -8.30 -1.97
N PHE A 504 -6.91 -8.62 -0.67
CA PHE A 504 -5.70 -8.64 0.13
C PHE A 504 -5.47 -10.00 0.78
N THR A 505 -4.22 -10.38 0.81
CA THR A 505 -3.74 -11.59 1.50
C THR A 505 -2.50 -11.25 2.30
N GLU A 506 -2.41 -11.78 3.50
CA GLU A 506 -1.24 -11.69 4.35
C GLU A 506 -0.55 -13.05 4.43
N VAL A 507 0.76 -13.11 4.21
CA VAL A 507 1.56 -14.34 4.24
C VAL A 507 2.41 -14.37 5.50
N ARG A 508 2.43 -15.52 6.17
CA ARG A 508 3.22 -15.70 7.40
C ARG A 508 4.71 -15.49 7.15
N VAL A 509 5.33 -14.67 7.98
CA VAL A 509 6.76 -14.36 7.89
C VAL A 509 7.57 -15.56 8.34
N GLY A 510 8.38 -16.12 7.44
CA GLY A 510 9.26 -17.24 7.74
C GLY A 510 10.45 -16.82 8.63
N PRO A 511 11.11 -17.80 9.31
CA PRO A 511 12.19 -17.52 10.28
C PRO A 511 13.35 -16.71 9.71
N ALA A 512 13.73 -16.95 8.45
CA ALA A 512 14.82 -16.22 7.79
C ALA A 512 14.46 -14.74 7.61
N ARG A 513 13.23 -14.47 7.20
CA ARG A 513 12.70 -13.12 7.01
C ARG A 513 12.56 -12.39 8.35
N ALA A 514 12.03 -13.06 9.38
CA ALA A 514 11.90 -12.50 10.73
C ALA A 514 13.26 -12.14 11.35
N ALA A 515 14.33 -12.84 10.97
CA ALA A 515 15.69 -12.58 11.47
C ALA A 515 16.36 -11.35 10.84
N LEU A 516 15.84 -10.77 9.74
CA LEU A 516 16.52 -9.70 8.99
C LEU A 516 16.79 -8.46 9.85
N VAL A 517 15.78 -7.94 10.53
CA VAL A 517 15.93 -6.72 11.36
C VAL A 517 16.85 -6.97 12.56
N PRO A 518 16.68 -8.03 13.38
CA PRO A 518 17.63 -8.33 14.46
C PRO A 518 19.06 -8.52 13.97
N VAL A 519 19.28 -9.22 12.85
CA VAL A 519 20.60 -9.41 12.26
C VAL A 519 21.20 -8.10 11.79
N LEU A 520 20.44 -7.23 11.11
CA LEU A 520 20.88 -5.91 10.68
C LEU A 520 21.32 -5.05 11.88
N LEU A 521 20.54 -5.03 12.96
CA LEU A 521 20.91 -4.32 14.18
C LEU A 521 22.22 -4.88 14.79
N GLY A 522 22.35 -6.20 14.81
CA GLY A 522 23.59 -6.88 15.23
C GLY A 522 24.80 -6.49 14.37
N VAL A 523 24.62 -6.44 13.05
CA VAL A 523 25.67 -6.00 12.11
C VAL A 523 26.13 -4.58 12.42
N VAL A 524 25.19 -3.64 12.56
CA VAL A 524 25.50 -2.24 12.88
C VAL A 524 26.25 -2.16 14.21
N ALA A 525 25.78 -2.84 15.25
CA ALA A 525 26.43 -2.85 16.56
C ALA A 525 27.87 -3.42 16.48
N LEU A 526 28.06 -4.55 15.81
CA LEU A 526 29.36 -5.17 15.64
C LEU A 526 30.33 -4.29 14.85
N LEU A 527 29.89 -3.65 13.78
CA LEU A 527 30.73 -2.74 12.98
C LEU A 527 31.12 -1.49 13.78
N VAL A 528 30.18 -0.87 14.48
CA VAL A 528 30.46 0.32 15.32
C VAL A 528 31.45 -0.05 16.43
N LEU A 529 31.19 -1.13 17.18
CA LEU A 529 32.10 -1.58 18.25
C LEU A 529 33.47 -1.99 17.71
N GLY A 530 33.50 -2.67 16.55
CA GLY A 530 34.73 -3.06 15.88
C GLY A 530 35.60 -1.85 15.47
N LEU A 531 34.98 -0.83 14.86
CA LEU A 531 35.66 0.40 14.45
C LEU A 531 36.14 1.21 15.66
N LEU A 532 35.30 1.36 16.69
CA LEU A 532 35.70 2.02 17.94
C LEU A 532 36.86 1.26 18.63
N GLY A 533 36.76 -0.06 18.72
CA GLY A 533 37.82 -0.91 19.29
C GLY A 533 39.14 -0.79 18.51
N ALA A 534 39.07 -0.75 17.18
CA ALA A 534 40.27 -0.53 16.32
C ALA A 534 40.87 0.85 16.55
N ALA A 535 40.08 1.90 16.68
CA ALA A 535 40.51 3.27 16.98
C ALA A 535 41.18 3.37 18.37
N VAL A 536 40.50 2.84 19.41
CA VAL A 536 41.04 2.82 20.78
C VAL A 536 42.38 2.05 20.83
N ALA A 537 42.44 0.88 20.21
CA ALA A 537 43.65 0.09 20.13
C ALA A 537 44.80 0.84 19.38
N ALA A 538 44.46 1.64 18.35
CA ALA A 538 45.44 2.48 17.66
C ALA A 538 45.99 3.59 18.59
N VAL A 539 45.11 4.28 19.31
CA VAL A 539 45.51 5.33 20.29
C VAL A 539 46.38 4.74 21.40
N VAL A 540 45.92 3.64 22.02
CA VAL A 540 46.68 2.97 23.10
C VAL A 540 48.07 2.56 22.62
N ARG A 541 48.20 2.00 21.42
CA ARG A 541 49.48 1.65 20.82
C ARG A 541 50.36 2.89 20.61
N ALA A 542 49.79 3.98 20.11
CA ALA A 542 50.52 5.24 19.89
C ALA A 542 51.06 5.84 21.22
N VAL A 543 50.23 5.86 22.28
CA VAL A 543 50.58 6.36 23.61
C VAL A 543 51.70 5.48 24.22
N ARG A 544 51.54 4.14 24.18
CA ARG A 544 52.54 3.21 24.72
C ARG A 544 53.91 3.39 24.02
N ARG A 545 53.92 3.54 22.69
CA ARG A 545 55.13 3.78 21.91
C ARG A 545 55.78 5.12 22.27
N ARG A 546 55.00 6.19 22.38
CA ARG A 546 55.53 7.50 22.81
C ARG A 546 56.18 7.43 24.19
N ARG A 547 55.53 6.70 25.14
CA ARG A 547 56.08 6.53 26.50
C ARG A 547 57.34 5.66 26.53
N ALA A 548 57.44 4.66 25.65
CA ALA A 548 58.59 3.76 25.56
C ALA A 548 59.74 4.27 24.67
N GLY A 549 59.59 5.42 23.99
CA GLY A 549 60.59 5.95 23.06
C GLY A 549 60.84 5.07 21.82
N THR A 550 59.94 4.13 21.51
CA THR A 550 60.14 3.15 20.43
C THR A 550 59.49 3.60 19.12
N ALA A 551 60.24 3.49 18.00
CA ALA A 551 59.72 3.72 16.67
C ALA A 551 58.69 2.63 16.25
N ALA A 552 57.82 2.95 15.31
CA ALA A 552 56.91 1.96 14.74
C ALA A 552 57.68 0.98 13.83
N GLU A 553 57.61 -0.31 14.11
CA GLU A 553 58.10 -1.31 13.16
C GLU A 553 57.35 -1.19 11.82
N PRO A 554 58.07 -1.13 10.68
CA PRO A 554 57.49 -1.07 9.38
C PRO A 554 56.73 -2.40 9.11
N ARG A 555 55.40 -2.28 8.84
CA ARG A 555 54.59 -3.43 8.41
C ARG A 555 54.73 -3.63 6.92
N THR A 556 54.75 -4.87 6.50
CA THR A 556 54.69 -5.24 5.09
C THR A 556 53.34 -4.82 4.47
N LEU A 557 53.30 -4.66 3.15
CA LEU A 557 52.05 -4.37 2.42
C LEU A 557 51.01 -5.46 2.70
N ALA A 558 51.40 -6.73 2.72
CA ALA A 558 50.56 -7.88 3.01
C ALA A 558 49.88 -7.83 4.40
N GLU A 559 50.48 -7.14 5.37
CA GLU A 559 49.88 -6.93 6.69
C GLU A 559 49.05 -5.66 6.80
N ARG A 560 49.33 -4.62 5.98
CA ARG A 560 48.60 -3.34 6.02
C ARG A 560 47.33 -3.38 5.19
N LEU A 561 47.40 -3.93 3.98
CA LEU A 561 46.31 -3.91 2.99
C LEU A 561 45.01 -4.56 3.51
N PRO A 562 45.01 -5.79 4.06
CA PRO A 562 43.75 -6.41 4.52
C PRO A 562 43.11 -5.63 5.67
N ARG A 563 43.90 -4.96 6.54
CA ARG A 563 43.36 -4.10 7.60
C ARG A 563 42.68 -2.85 7.07
N VAL A 564 43.35 -2.16 6.14
CA VAL A 564 42.79 -0.94 5.55
C VAL A 564 41.50 -1.28 4.83
N LEU A 565 41.50 -2.36 4.03
CA LEU A 565 40.32 -2.81 3.30
C LEU A 565 39.19 -3.24 4.24
N THR A 566 39.47 -3.97 5.33
CA THR A 566 38.45 -4.38 6.31
C THR A 566 37.84 -3.17 7.02
N LEU A 567 38.65 -2.20 7.46
CA LEU A 567 38.10 -1.00 8.11
C LEU A 567 37.34 -0.11 7.13
N ALA A 568 37.85 0.04 5.91
CA ALA A 568 37.14 0.76 4.85
C ALA A 568 35.78 0.11 4.54
N ALA A 569 35.75 -1.21 4.39
CA ALA A 569 34.50 -1.95 4.17
C ALA A 569 33.51 -1.76 5.33
N GLY A 570 33.98 -1.79 6.59
CA GLY A 570 33.11 -1.52 7.73
C GLY A 570 32.49 -0.12 7.70
N VAL A 571 33.26 0.90 7.34
CA VAL A 571 32.76 2.28 7.18
C VAL A 571 31.80 2.35 6.00
N THR A 572 32.15 1.77 4.84
CA THR A 572 31.32 1.75 3.63
C THR A 572 29.96 1.09 3.90
N THR A 573 29.95 -0.03 4.64
CA THR A 573 28.72 -0.72 5.02
C THR A 573 27.82 0.16 5.91
N LEU A 574 28.39 0.86 6.91
CA LEU A 574 27.60 1.77 7.76
C LEU A 574 27.03 2.95 6.96
N VAL A 575 27.78 3.48 5.99
CA VAL A 575 27.27 4.52 5.08
C VAL A 575 26.12 3.97 4.22
N ALA A 576 26.28 2.76 3.66
CA ALA A 576 25.23 2.11 2.87
C ALA A 576 23.96 1.90 3.71
N VAL A 577 24.09 1.40 4.95
CA VAL A 577 22.94 1.25 5.87
C VAL A 577 22.25 2.61 6.12
N GLY A 578 23.02 3.67 6.34
CA GLY A 578 22.47 5.01 6.50
C GLY A 578 21.71 5.51 5.26
N MET A 579 22.18 5.17 4.05
CA MET A 579 21.47 5.48 2.81
C MET A 579 20.17 4.68 2.67
N TRP A 580 20.18 3.39 3.00
CA TRP A 580 18.96 2.57 2.99
C TRP A 580 17.92 3.05 4.01
N VAL A 581 18.35 3.46 5.20
CA VAL A 581 17.45 4.09 6.19
C VAL A 581 16.84 5.39 5.64
N LYS A 582 17.65 6.22 4.96
CA LYS A 582 17.12 7.44 4.32
C LYS A 582 16.09 7.10 3.24
N ILE A 583 16.35 6.10 2.39
CA ILE A 583 15.40 5.64 1.38
C ILE A 583 14.07 5.23 2.03
N LEU A 584 14.10 4.45 3.13
CA LEU A 584 12.89 4.08 3.85
C LEU A 584 12.12 5.28 4.42
N LEU A 585 12.83 6.27 4.96
CA LEU A 585 12.22 7.50 5.48
C LEU A 585 11.61 8.34 4.36
N ASP A 586 12.27 8.45 3.22
CA ASP A 586 11.74 9.16 2.06
C ASP A 586 10.47 8.46 1.54
N LEU A 587 10.48 7.14 1.40
CA LEU A 587 9.31 6.35 0.97
C LEU A 587 8.13 6.48 1.94
N SER A 588 8.37 6.54 3.25
CA SER A 588 7.30 6.77 4.24
C SER A 588 6.65 8.14 4.12
N SER A 589 7.31 9.08 3.43
CA SER A 589 6.83 10.43 3.13
C SER A 589 6.38 10.57 1.66
N VAL A 590 6.20 9.44 0.95
CA VAL A 590 5.83 9.39 -0.49
C VAL A 590 6.85 10.11 -1.39
N VAL A 591 8.10 10.21 -0.96
CA VAL A 591 9.19 10.78 -1.75
C VAL A 591 10.00 9.65 -2.38
N LEU A 592 9.96 9.55 -3.70
CA LEU A 592 10.72 8.54 -4.44
C LEU A 592 12.21 8.90 -4.46
N PRO A 593 13.12 7.95 -4.16
CA PRO A 593 14.56 8.21 -4.21
C PRO A 593 15.02 8.33 -5.67
N SER A 594 16.02 9.18 -5.93
CA SER A 594 16.62 9.21 -7.28
C SER A 594 17.37 7.92 -7.59
N GLU A 595 17.31 7.47 -8.85
CA GLU A 595 18.04 6.29 -9.33
C GLU A 595 19.54 6.32 -8.93
N ALA A 596 20.21 7.46 -9.13
CA ALA A 596 21.62 7.62 -8.78
C ALA A 596 21.87 7.39 -7.28
N PHE A 597 20.94 7.77 -6.40
CA PHE A 597 21.05 7.54 -4.97
C PHE A 597 20.90 6.06 -4.62
N VAL A 598 19.92 5.37 -5.21
CA VAL A 598 19.71 3.92 -5.05
C VAL A 598 20.92 3.15 -5.56
N ARG A 599 21.40 3.42 -6.79
CA ARG A 599 22.61 2.79 -7.35
C ARG A 599 23.83 3.00 -6.48
N THR A 600 23.99 4.19 -5.92
CA THR A 600 25.11 4.46 -4.99
C THR A 600 25.01 3.59 -3.74
N ALA A 601 23.82 3.47 -3.14
CA ALA A 601 23.60 2.60 -1.99
C ALA A 601 23.89 1.13 -2.32
N GLN A 602 23.49 0.65 -3.50
CA GLN A 602 23.78 -0.70 -4.00
C GLN A 602 25.28 -0.96 -4.15
N VAL A 603 26.00 -0.06 -4.81
CA VAL A 603 27.46 -0.16 -5.00
C VAL A 603 28.19 -0.20 -3.65
N LEU A 604 27.82 0.67 -2.71
CA LEU A 604 28.42 0.68 -1.38
C LEU A 604 28.08 -0.61 -0.60
N THR A 605 26.88 -1.14 -0.74
CA THR A 605 26.48 -2.42 -0.15
C THR A 605 27.31 -3.56 -0.73
N GLY A 606 27.50 -3.62 -2.04
CA GLY A 606 28.34 -4.62 -2.73
C GLY A 606 29.82 -4.52 -2.32
N LEU A 607 30.37 -3.31 -2.22
CA LEU A 607 31.74 -3.09 -1.73
C LEU A 607 31.91 -3.52 -0.27
N GLY A 608 30.90 -3.27 0.56
CA GLY A 608 30.82 -3.77 1.94
C GLY A 608 30.87 -5.30 1.98
N ALA A 609 30.07 -5.95 1.16
CA ALA A 609 30.02 -7.42 1.06
C ALA A 609 31.38 -8.01 0.62
N LEU A 610 32.02 -7.43 -0.38
CA LEU A 610 33.38 -7.82 -0.78
C LEU A 610 34.42 -7.65 0.34
N GLY A 611 34.16 -6.76 1.28
CA GLY A 611 34.97 -6.56 2.48
C GLY A 611 35.06 -7.78 3.39
N ALA A 612 34.12 -8.72 3.31
CA ALA A 612 34.19 -9.99 4.03
C ALA A 612 35.43 -10.81 3.61
N LEU A 613 35.83 -10.76 2.33
CA LEU A 613 37.04 -11.40 1.83
C LEU A 613 38.29 -10.76 2.44
N ALA A 614 38.32 -9.42 2.55
CA ALA A 614 39.40 -8.69 3.19
C ALA A 614 39.51 -9.01 4.69
N ALA A 615 38.37 -9.14 5.38
CA ALA A 615 38.33 -9.53 6.79
C ALA A 615 38.79 -10.97 6.99
N ALA A 616 38.40 -11.91 6.13
CA ALA A 616 38.90 -13.29 6.14
C ALA A 616 40.44 -13.34 5.93
N TRP A 617 40.93 -12.59 4.94
CA TRP A 617 42.36 -12.46 4.74
C TRP A 617 43.08 -11.89 5.98
N LEU A 618 42.52 -10.87 6.62
CA LEU A 618 43.05 -10.30 7.85
C LEU A 618 43.09 -11.32 8.98
N VAL A 619 42.06 -12.14 9.15
CA VAL A 619 42.03 -13.23 10.14
C VAL A 619 43.21 -14.19 9.92
N VAL A 620 43.47 -14.61 8.68
CA VAL A 620 44.58 -15.53 8.34
C VAL A 620 45.95 -14.88 8.62
N VAL A 621 46.14 -13.62 8.24
CA VAL A 621 47.39 -12.89 8.48
C VAL A 621 47.70 -12.74 9.98
N GLU A 622 46.70 -12.38 10.78
CA GLU A 622 46.87 -12.21 12.22
C GLU A 622 47.04 -13.55 12.95
N ALA A 623 46.35 -14.62 12.48
CA ALA A 623 46.50 -15.97 13.02
C ALA A 623 47.91 -16.54 12.77
N ARG A 624 48.46 -16.39 11.55
CA ARG A 624 49.85 -16.79 11.23
C ARG A 624 50.89 -16.05 12.06
N GLY A 625 50.55 -14.81 12.46
CA GLY A 625 51.38 -14.02 13.36
C GLY A 625 51.21 -14.32 14.86
N GLY A 626 50.37 -15.28 15.25
CA GLY A 626 50.07 -15.64 16.64
C GLY A 626 49.35 -14.55 17.44
N ARG A 627 48.68 -13.60 16.76
CA ARG A 627 48.08 -12.38 17.37
C ARG A 627 46.60 -12.57 17.67
N TRP A 628 46.27 -13.49 18.55
CA TRP A 628 44.89 -13.96 18.80
C TRP A 628 43.86 -12.87 19.14
N VAL A 629 44.25 -11.83 19.92
CA VAL A 629 43.34 -10.69 20.20
C VAL A 629 42.99 -9.93 18.91
N ARG A 630 43.90 -9.85 17.94
CA ARG A 630 43.63 -9.22 16.65
C ARG A 630 42.84 -10.13 15.71
N VAL A 631 43.06 -11.45 15.83
CA VAL A 631 42.23 -12.45 15.16
C VAL A 631 40.76 -12.30 15.59
N ALA A 632 40.51 -12.18 16.90
CA ALA A 632 39.15 -11.94 17.41
C ALA A 632 38.55 -10.63 16.86
N GLY A 633 39.34 -9.53 16.85
CA GLY A 633 38.90 -8.26 16.28
C GLY A 633 38.60 -8.34 14.77
N ALA A 634 39.41 -9.05 13.99
CA ALA A 634 39.15 -9.30 12.56
C ALA A 634 37.93 -10.21 12.35
N GLY A 635 37.73 -11.20 13.24
CA GLY A 635 36.57 -12.09 13.24
C GLY A 635 35.25 -11.35 13.42
N VAL A 636 35.22 -10.29 14.25
CA VAL A 636 34.03 -9.43 14.41
C VAL A 636 33.63 -8.80 13.07
N PHE A 637 34.60 -8.23 12.33
CA PHE A 637 34.31 -7.68 11.00
C PHE A 637 33.88 -8.76 10.01
N LEU A 638 34.52 -9.93 10.02
CA LEU A 638 34.16 -11.03 9.14
C LEU A 638 32.70 -11.46 9.36
N VAL A 639 32.33 -11.68 10.62
CA VAL A 639 30.93 -12.05 10.96
C VAL A 639 29.96 -10.96 10.53
N ALA A 640 30.23 -9.69 10.87
CA ALA A 640 29.33 -8.58 10.54
C ALA A 640 29.17 -8.38 9.03
N LEU A 641 30.28 -8.38 8.26
CA LEU A 641 30.21 -8.18 6.80
C LEU A 641 29.58 -9.38 6.07
N THR A 642 29.79 -10.61 6.56
CA THR A 642 29.10 -11.80 6.02
C THR A 642 27.59 -11.75 6.32
N ALA A 643 27.21 -11.39 7.55
CA ALA A 643 25.81 -11.22 7.92
C ALA A 643 25.13 -10.10 7.11
N MET A 644 25.85 -8.98 6.85
CA MET A 644 25.33 -7.92 5.97
C MET A 644 25.12 -8.41 4.54
N SER A 645 26.03 -9.24 4.02
CA SER A 645 25.86 -9.82 2.68
C SER A 645 24.60 -10.69 2.60
N TRP A 646 24.31 -11.44 3.66
CA TRP A 646 23.08 -12.22 3.78
C TRP A 646 21.85 -11.31 3.84
N VAL A 647 21.86 -10.26 4.68
CA VAL A 647 20.77 -9.27 4.74
C VAL A 647 20.53 -8.62 3.38
N ALA A 648 21.60 -8.19 2.70
CA ALA A 648 21.50 -7.55 1.40
C ALA A 648 20.85 -8.44 0.34
N ASN A 649 21.17 -9.74 0.36
CA ASN A 649 20.55 -10.71 -0.54
C ASN A 649 19.08 -10.95 -0.18
N GLN A 650 18.74 -11.17 1.09
CA GLN A 650 17.36 -11.46 1.51
C GLN A 650 16.41 -10.26 1.36
N ALA A 651 16.93 -9.05 1.49
CA ALA A 651 16.17 -7.80 1.33
C ALA A 651 16.29 -7.19 -0.08
N MET A 652 16.85 -7.93 -1.04
CA MET A 652 17.02 -7.51 -2.45
C MET A 652 17.78 -6.19 -2.63
N LEU A 653 18.63 -5.78 -1.67
CA LEU A 653 19.32 -4.50 -1.69
C LEU A 653 20.34 -4.35 -2.83
N VAL A 654 20.73 -5.44 -3.48
CA VAL A 654 21.66 -5.44 -4.62
C VAL A 654 21.01 -5.97 -5.89
N SER A 655 19.66 -6.01 -5.93
CA SER A 655 18.94 -6.37 -7.14
C SER A 655 19.36 -5.45 -8.30
N PRO A 656 19.61 -5.97 -9.50
CA PRO A 656 19.90 -5.14 -10.67
C PRO A 656 18.67 -4.30 -11.06
N ASP A 657 17.50 -4.83 -10.78
CA ASP A 657 16.24 -4.13 -10.97
C ASP A 657 16.03 -3.13 -9.84
N ILE A 658 15.80 -1.86 -10.21
CA ILE A 658 15.48 -0.75 -9.31
C ILE A 658 14.19 -0.06 -9.70
N THR A 659 13.42 -0.68 -10.57
CA THR A 659 12.09 -0.18 -10.92
C THR A 659 11.16 -0.31 -9.73
N TYR A 660 10.29 0.64 -9.56
CA TYR A 660 9.41 0.71 -8.41
C TYR A 660 8.07 1.36 -8.72
#